data_635301957232cd1ffca2f10b9b6eb810
#
_entry.id   635301957232cd1ffca2f10b9b6eb810
#
_cell.length_a   1.000
_cell.length_b   1.000
_cell.length_c   1.000
_cell.angle_alpha   90.00
_cell.angle_beta   90.00
_cell.angle_gamma   90.00
#
_symmetry.space_group_name_H-M   'P 1'
#
loop_
_entity.id
_entity.type
_entity.pdbx_description
1 polymer ?
#
loop_
_entity_poly.entity_id
_entity_poly.type
_entity_poly.pdbx_seq_one_letter_code
_entity_poly.pdbx_strand_id
1 'polypeptide(L)'
;MTLKITMPGKRNGSTFSQLRVFLCFLLYCWFLADPVCGYFLKNCTIRGNLSDISNMKVLCYNRNLEVIPIDIPLKVSVLDVAMNNISKIRKFDFKGLSTLKILNMSRNQISQVDDGALGHLEALQELNLAHNRLTTLSDHLFQCLANLSLLRLDSNLITTIGSSSFQVLSSLKTVNLTKNNLYNMKEVQPIVQLPHLQELYIGSNRFTSFQSQDISNTSIELRMLDLSWNPLGIFRITADVLPYLEVLDIAYCGQLGHMEWDVPDRSFLSNIKRLNLSGIEMSFERMGMVLQTVNSSLVHLRLYDISEERVKALTDIACHIPTLSVLRLHRNNLSTLSEEFLQSCKHITEVDISNTNLIQLSDFSFRSIEQISTLKLSHNRLSSVPKATRNLPTLKSLDLSFNIIYKLGCSDFSNLTGLTQLFLIVNQIFNLPGCVFQDLRELRILQLGSNKILTLNDAFMTGLHKLETLNLAGNKLSSIRKEEFKGLASLKTLLLFDNQIASMEDGAFEGLVNLIELKLASNKIPQIDIRKTVLSGLPRLTTLDISCNYITYVNDDKLNPPPFSHQTSLENLHIHSQRHKGLSHLPINFLEGLKSLLAFKAGSLNIKDLHPDTFIHTPRLWYLDISKNEFTALMPKLFHPTPRLNRLYLSKARLQSLDFLIGANLSRVTFLQVSKNDITVVNETVLRYLPALTYLDMQDNAFTCGCSDTWFVQWMESDNQTQVVGAGEFTCNYPAELKDTKLLDVELQFCTVHIGLYYYISTTCLVLLTLIASFAYHFLKWQVIYGYYLFLAFLYDTKQRNKRMPHGCQYDAFISYNAHDEPWVLRELLPELEGEQGWKMCLHHRDFQPGKPIIDNIMDGIYGSRKTICVISRRYLESEWCSREIQVASFRLFDEQKDVLILVFLEEIPPHQLSPYHRMRKLVKRRTYLSWPRAGEHTGVFWQQLRLALETKDSPAEENPILSGVEAL
;
A
#
# COMPACT_ATOMS: atom_id res chain seq x y z
N MET A 1 -24.41 -35.12 42.81
CA MET A 1 -24.77 -35.13 44.26
C MET A 1 -25.74 -34.00 44.48
N THR A 2 -26.95 -34.36 44.67
CA THR A 2 -28.17 -33.58 44.93
C THR A 2 -28.11 -32.90 46.29
N LEU A 3 -28.54 -31.66 46.38
CA LEU A 3 -29.22 -31.16 47.56
C LEU A 3 -30.18 -30.03 47.23
N LYS A 4 -31.42 -30.34 47.32
CA LYS A 4 -32.57 -29.46 47.51
C LYS A 4 -32.44 -28.69 48.80
N ILE A 5 -32.81 -27.42 48.83
CA ILE A 5 -33.48 -26.79 49.94
C ILE A 5 -34.45 -25.71 49.49
N THR A 6 -35.63 -25.80 49.83
CA THR A 6 -36.89 -25.10 49.82
C THR A 6 -36.84 -23.59 50.07
N MET A 7 -37.74 -22.89 49.37
CA MET A 7 -38.22 -21.52 49.70
C MET A 7 -39.01 -21.46 51.04
N PRO A 8 -39.12 -20.29 51.70
CA PRO A 8 -40.20 -19.39 51.32
C PRO A 8 -39.97 -17.88 51.55
N GLY A 9 -40.68 -17.12 50.79
CA GLY A 9 -41.41 -15.94 51.26
C GLY A 9 -40.90 -14.50 51.06
N LYS A 10 -41.40 -13.88 50.04
CA LYS A 10 -41.86 -12.43 49.98
C LYS A 10 -40.88 -11.26 50.26
N ARG A 11 -40.49 -10.49 49.31
CA ARG A 11 -40.98 -9.17 48.83
C ARG A 11 -39.89 -8.32 48.16
N ASN A 12 -40.14 -7.87 46.93
CA ASN A 12 -39.76 -6.62 46.30
C ASN A 12 -38.32 -6.10 46.45
N GLY A 13 -37.49 -6.30 45.44
CA GLY A 13 -36.17 -5.65 45.26
C GLY A 13 -35.26 -6.28 44.23
N SER A 14 -35.69 -6.56 42.98
CA SER A 14 -34.88 -7.36 42.07
C SER A 14 -34.67 -6.85 40.63
N THR A 15 -34.96 -5.63 40.32
CA THR A 15 -34.70 -5.07 38.99
C THR A 15 -33.35 -4.36 38.88
N PHE A 16 -32.76 -3.89 39.98
CA PHE A 16 -31.46 -3.21 39.99
C PHE A 16 -30.25 -4.14 40.07
N SER A 17 -30.42 -5.35 40.60
CA SER A 17 -29.32 -6.33 40.73
C SER A 17 -29.07 -7.08 39.42
N GLN A 18 -30.10 -7.36 38.65
CA GLN A 18 -29.94 -8.04 37.34
C GLN A 18 -29.33 -7.12 36.26
N LEU A 19 -29.58 -5.82 36.32
CA LEU A 19 -28.94 -4.85 35.42
C LEU A 19 -27.43 -4.70 35.70
N ARG A 20 -27.03 -4.79 36.99
CA ARG A 20 -25.59 -4.77 37.35
C ARG A 20 -24.86 -6.04 36.93
N VAL A 21 -25.46 -7.20 37.06
CA VAL A 21 -24.85 -8.47 36.61
C VAL A 21 -24.77 -8.53 35.09
N PHE A 22 -25.77 -8.02 34.38
CA PHE A 22 -25.74 -7.93 32.89
C PHE A 22 -24.73 -6.89 32.39
N LEU A 23 -24.59 -5.76 33.07
CA LEU A 23 -23.53 -4.78 32.77
C LEU A 23 -22.13 -5.31 33.10
N CYS A 24 -21.94 -6.04 34.20
CA CYS A 24 -20.67 -6.70 34.51
C CYS A 24 -20.33 -7.84 33.53
N PHE A 25 -21.33 -8.57 33.03
CA PHE A 25 -21.13 -9.61 32.02
C PHE A 25 -20.79 -9.02 30.65
N LEU A 26 -21.40 -7.91 30.25
CA LEU A 26 -21.03 -7.17 29.04
C LEU A 26 -19.65 -6.52 29.16
N LEU A 27 -19.27 -6.00 30.31
CA LEU A 27 -17.91 -5.48 30.56
C LEU A 27 -16.86 -6.61 30.61
N TYR A 28 -17.22 -7.81 31.12
CA TYR A 28 -16.32 -8.96 31.15
C TYR A 28 -16.13 -9.59 29.76
N CYS A 29 -17.15 -9.61 28.91
CA CYS A 29 -17.04 -10.00 27.50
C CYS A 29 -16.25 -8.98 26.67
N TRP A 30 -16.18 -7.72 27.10
CA TRP A 30 -15.41 -6.66 26.43
C TRP A 30 -13.92 -6.72 26.79
N PHE A 31 -13.54 -7.30 27.95
CA PHE A 31 -12.16 -7.50 28.36
C PHE A 31 -11.52 -8.81 27.87
N LEU A 32 -12.29 -9.71 27.24
CA LEU A 32 -11.80 -10.98 26.69
C LEU A 32 -11.73 -11.01 25.15
N ALA A 33 -12.02 -9.90 24.47
CA ALA A 33 -11.60 -9.76 23.09
C ALA A 33 -10.12 -9.42 23.12
N ASP A 34 -9.25 -10.43 22.94
CA ASP A 34 -7.89 -10.18 22.50
C ASP A 34 -7.96 -9.21 21.33
N PRO A 35 -7.18 -8.12 21.33
CA PRO A 35 -7.12 -7.25 20.16
C PRO A 35 -6.68 -8.14 19.00
N VAL A 36 -7.58 -8.40 18.07
CA VAL A 36 -7.25 -9.02 16.80
C VAL A 36 -6.23 -8.07 16.15
N CYS A 37 -4.94 -8.40 16.32
CA CYS A 37 -3.88 -7.65 15.68
C CYS A 37 -4.12 -7.75 14.19
N GLY A 38 -4.47 -6.65 13.58
CA GLY A 38 -4.56 -6.51 12.13
C GLY A 38 -3.23 -6.89 11.48
N TYR A 39 -3.25 -7.22 10.21
CA TYR A 39 -2.08 -7.62 9.39
C TYR A 39 -1.11 -6.45 9.12
N PHE A 40 -1.03 -5.53 10.04
CA PHE A 40 -0.35 -4.26 9.91
C PHE A 40 0.87 -4.21 10.85
N LEU A 41 2.06 -4.03 10.24
CA LEU A 41 3.30 -3.72 10.94
C LEU A 41 3.68 -2.26 10.69
N LYS A 42 3.79 -1.46 11.74
CA LYS A 42 4.05 0.00 11.63
C LYS A 42 5.30 0.32 10.78
N ASN A 43 6.33 -0.51 10.81
CA ASN A 43 7.62 -0.20 10.19
C ASN A 43 8.16 -1.28 9.23
N CYS A 44 7.37 -2.27 8.85
CA CYS A 44 7.82 -3.40 8.04
C CYS A 44 6.86 -3.72 6.91
N THR A 45 7.32 -4.45 5.91
CA THR A 45 6.49 -4.94 4.81
C THR A 45 6.37 -6.46 4.88
N ILE A 46 5.16 -6.98 4.70
CA ILE A 46 4.91 -8.42 4.65
C ILE A 46 4.82 -8.85 3.18
N ARG A 47 5.49 -9.95 2.83
CA ARG A 47 5.38 -10.60 1.51
C ARG A 47 5.04 -12.06 1.70
N GLY A 48 4.06 -12.55 0.96
CA GLY A 48 3.60 -13.94 0.97
C GLY A 48 2.09 -14.05 0.80
N ASN A 49 1.58 -15.23 0.46
CA ASN A 49 0.16 -15.51 0.39
C ASN A 49 -0.34 -15.98 1.76
N LEU A 50 -1.43 -15.41 2.25
CA LEU A 50 -2.07 -15.78 3.51
C LEU A 50 -2.56 -17.22 3.56
N SER A 51 -2.86 -17.80 2.40
CA SER A 51 -3.26 -19.21 2.27
C SER A 51 -2.06 -20.17 2.38
N ASP A 52 -0.82 -19.69 2.15
CA ASP A 52 0.40 -20.47 2.30
C ASP A 52 1.24 -19.90 3.45
N ILE A 53 0.84 -20.24 4.65
CA ILE A 53 1.43 -19.81 5.94
C ILE A 53 2.91 -20.18 6.03
N SER A 54 3.37 -21.15 5.22
CA SER A 54 4.76 -21.62 5.21
C SER A 54 5.76 -20.62 4.59
N ASN A 55 5.30 -19.57 3.90
CA ASN A 55 6.14 -18.65 3.12
C ASN A 55 5.99 -17.17 3.50
N MET A 56 5.47 -16.86 4.67
CA MET A 56 5.35 -15.46 5.12
C MET A 56 6.72 -14.85 5.36
N LYS A 57 7.01 -13.72 4.68
CA LYS A 57 8.24 -12.94 4.82
C LYS A 57 7.94 -11.56 5.35
N VAL A 58 8.61 -11.18 6.42
CA VAL A 58 8.55 -9.84 7.02
C VAL A 58 9.86 -9.13 6.73
N LEU A 59 9.76 -7.99 6.02
CA LEU A 59 10.88 -7.20 5.55
C LEU A 59 10.88 -5.83 6.22
N CYS A 60 11.81 -5.62 7.13
CA CYS A 60 12.03 -4.40 7.89
C CYS A 60 13.39 -3.75 7.58
N TYR A 61 14.02 -4.08 6.45
CA TYR A 61 15.37 -3.60 6.12
C TYR A 61 15.35 -2.09 5.84
N ASN A 62 16.40 -1.39 6.29
CA ASN A 62 16.62 0.04 6.07
C ASN A 62 15.44 0.92 6.53
N ARG A 63 15.00 0.73 7.78
CA ARG A 63 13.87 1.44 8.40
C ARG A 63 14.26 2.27 9.62
N ASN A 64 15.57 2.46 9.85
CA ASN A 64 16.12 3.16 11.02
C ASN A 64 15.65 2.59 12.37
N LEU A 65 15.37 1.30 12.43
CA LEU A 65 14.91 0.65 13.66
C LEU A 65 16.05 0.60 14.69
N GLU A 66 15.75 0.99 15.92
CA GLU A 66 16.65 0.87 17.07
C GLU A 66 16.39 -0.40 17.89
N VAL A 67 15.20 -0.99 17.74
CA VAL A 67 14.75 -2.21 18.40
C VAL A 67 14.02 -3.11 17.41
N ILE A 68 13.92 -4.40 17.72
CA ILE A 68 13.14 -5.35 16.93
C ILE A 68 11.66 -5.07 17.16
N PRO A 69 10.83 -4.97 16.10
CA PRO A 69 9.39 -4.77 16.25
C PRO A 69 8.72 -5.89 17.04
N ILE A 70 7.85 -5.53 18.00
CA ILE A 70 7.16 -6.50 18.87
C ILE A 70 5.89 -7.10 18.22
N ASP A 71 5.42 -6.49 17.15
CA ASP A 71 4.19 -6.80 16.42
C ASP A 71 4.39 -7.78 15.25
N ILE A 72 5.56 -8.49 15.22
CA ILE A 72 5.85 -9.49 14.18
C ILE A 72 4.88 -10.66 14.26
N PRO A 73 4.23 -11.05 13.15
CA PRO A 73 3.31 -12.19 13.12
C PRO A 73 3.97 -13.50 13.57
N LEU A 74 3.34 -14.25 14.49
CA LEU A 74 3.90 -15.48 15.06
C LEU A 74 4.23 -16.58 14.03
N LYS A 75 3.59 -16.55 12.87
CA LYS A 75 3.76 -17.55 11.79
C LYS A 75 4.75 -17.13 10.70
N VAL A 76 5.60 -16.15 10.97
CA VAL A 76 6.62 -15.70 10.01
C VAL A 76 7.67 -16.80 9.76
N SER A 77 8.04 -16.99 8.48
CA SER A 77 9.11 -17.90 8.07
C SER A 77 10.44 -17.19 7.76
N VAL A 78 10.40 -15.94 7.34
CA VAL A 78 11.57 -15.11 7.03
C VAL A 78 11.40 -13.74 7.65
N LEU A 79 12.37 -13.32 8.47
CA LEU A 79 12.44 -11.99 9.06
C LEU A 79 13.74 -11.31 8.63
N ASP A 80 13.60 -10.17 7.94
CA ASP A 80 14.73 -9.34 7.52
C ASP A 80 14.67 -7.97 8.19
N VAL A 81 15.54 -7.77 9.17
CA VAL A 81 15.75 -6.48 9.88
C VAL A 81 17.13 -5.90 9.59
N ALA A 82 17.71 -6.23 8.44
CA ALA A 82 19.02 -5.74 8.05
C ALA A 82 19.05 -4.22 7.81
N MET A 83 20.24 -3.64 7.86
CA MET A 83 20.50 -2.22 7.58
C MET A 83 19.69 -1.27 8.49
N ASN A 84 19.65 -1.55 9.78
CA ASN A 84 19.01 -0.73 10.79
C ASN A 84 20.03 -0.26 11.88
N ASN A 85 19.55 0.35 12.94
CA ASN A 85 20.35 0.86 14.05
C ASN A 85 20.24 0.02 15.33
N ILE A 86 19.85 -1.24 15.22
CA ILE A 86 19.66 -2.15 16.36
C ILE A 86 21.01 -2.38 17.02
N SER A 87 21.12 -2.05 18.31
CA SER A 87 22.36 -2.17 19.08
C SER A 87 22.42 -3.38 20.01
N LYS A 88 21.24 -3.88 20.40
CA LYS A 88 21.10 -5.00 21.35
C LYS A 88 19.94 -5.91 20.97
N ILE A 89 20.11 -7.22 21.16
CA ILE A 89 19.05 -8.24 21.08
C ILE A 89 18.66 -8.61 22.51
N ARG A 90 17.38 -8.41 22.85
CA ARG A 90 16.83 -8.64 24.18
C ARG A 90 16.21 -10.04 24.27
N LYS A 91 16.11 -10.55 25.50
CA LYS A 91 15.62 -11.91 25.77
C LYS A 91 14.26 -12.27 25.17
N PHE A 92 13.37 -11.31 25.01
CA PHE A 92 11.99 -11.53 24.54
C PHE A 92 11.69 -11.00 23.14
N ASP A 93 12.69 -10.48 22.43
CA ASP A 93 12.51 -9.86 21.10
C ASP A 93 11.93 -10.83 20.06
N PHE A 94 12.19 -12.13 20.22
CA PHE A 94 11.69 -13.18 19.31
C PHE A 94 10.69 -14.14 19.97
N LYS A 95 10.06 -13.71 21.06
CA LYS A 95 9.10 -14.55 21.78
C LYS A 95 7.96 -15.02 20.86
N GLY A 96 7.76 -16.35 20.78
CA GLY A 96 6.68 -16.96 19.99
C GLY A 96 6.96 -17.18 18.51
N LEU A 97 8.14 -16.76 17.97
CA LEU A 97 8.49 -16.93 16.55
C LEU A 97 9.08 -18.32 16.23
N SER A 98 8.49 -19.39 16.75
CA SER A 98 8.98 -20.77 16.62
C SER A 98 8.98 -21.30 15.18
N THR A 99 8.26 -20.68 14.26
CA THR A 99 8.19 -21.06 12.83
C THR A 99 9.24 -20.37 11.97
N LEU A 100 10.03 -19.44 12.53
CA LEU A 100 11.01 -18.66 11.79
C LEU A 100 12.16 -19.54 11.29
N LYS A 101 12.39 -19.53 9.96
CA LYS A 101 13.44 -20.30 9.29
C LYS A 101 14.66 -19.47 8.94
N ILE A 102 14.46 -18.21 8.56
CA ILE A 102 15.53 -17.31 8.11
C ILE A 102 15.42 -16.01 8.89
N LEU A 103 16.50 -15.65 9.60
CA LEU A 103 16.63 -14.37 10.31
C LEU A 103 17.84 -13.61 9.80
N ASN A 104 17.59 -12.45 9.15
CA ASN A 104 18.62 -11.55 8.68
C ASN A 104 18.67 -10.29 9.54
N MET A 105 19.74 -10.11 10.29
CA MET A 105 20.04 -8.96 11.15
C MET A 105 21.33 -8.27 10.76
N SER A 106 21.80 -8.50 9.53
CA SER A 106 23.08 -7.95 9.06
C SER A 106 23.04 -6.43 8.95
N ARG A 107 24.24 -5.81 9.00
CA ARG A 107 24.39 -4.34 8.87
C ARG A 107 23.57 -3.57 9.90
N ASN A 108 23.72 -3.96 11.15
CA ASN A 108 23.20 -3.26 12.32
C ASN A 108 24.38 -2.80 13.23
N GLN A 109 24.09 -2.43 14.45
CA GLN A 109 25.08 -2.03 15.45
C GLN A 109 25.11 -2.98 16.63
N ILE A 110 24.69 -4.25 16.46
CA ILE A 110 24.50 -5.22 17.53
C ILE A 110 25.86 -5.52 18.17
N SER A 111 25.97 -5.14 19.42
CA SER A 111 27.16 -5.42 20.25
C SER A 111 26.88 -6.39 21.39
N GLN A 112 25.62 -6.54 21.77
CA GLN A 112 25.18 -7.38 22.88
C GLN A 112 23.95 -8.22 22.49
N VAL A 113 23.97 -9.49 22.89
CA VAL A 113 22.84 -10.41 22.78
C VAL A 113 22.59 -10.99 24.17
N ASP A 114 21.38 -10.86 24.70
CA ASP A 114 21.03 -11.42 26.01
C ASP A 114 20.98 -12.95 25.94
N ASP A 115 21.37 -13.61 27.02
CA ASP A 115 21.35 -15.09 27.12
C ASP A 115 19.93 -15.62 26.92
N GLY A 116 19.79 -16.60 26.00
CA GLY A 116 18.52 -17.20 25.62
C GLY A 116 17.63 -16.31 24.72
N ALA A 117 18.14 -15.18 24.21
CA ALA A 117 17.37 -14.31 23.30
C ALA A 117 16.92 -15.01 22.00
N LEU A 118 17.71 -15.94 21.49
CA LEU A 118 17.41 -16.74 20.29
C LEU A 118 16.70 -18.07 20.62
N GLY A 119 16.47 -18.38 21.91
CA GLY A 119 15.98 -19.68 22.37
C GLY A 119 14.57 -20.06 21.90
N HIS A 120 13.79 -19.12 21.40
CA HIS A 120 12.46 -19.36 20.84
C HIS A 120 12.46 -19.73 19.34
N LEU A 121 13.63 -19.71 18.68
CA LEU A 121 13.76 -19.87 17.22
C LEU A 121 14.10 -21.32 16.82
N GLU A 122 13.36 -22.29 17.33
CA GLU A 122 13.64 -23.73 17.16
C GLU A 122 13.68 -24.19 15.70
N ALA A 123 12.90 -23.56 14.80
CA ALA A 123 12.87 -23.89 13.38
C ALA A 123 13.93 -23.16 12.54
N LEU A 124 14.82 -22.36 13.16
CA LEU A 124 15.75 -21.50 12.44
C LEU A 124 16.79 -22.32 11.67
N GLN A 125 16.90 -22.06 10.36
CA GLN A 125 17.83 -22.70 9.43
C GLN A 125 18.97 -21.78 9.01
N GLU A 126 18.71 -20.48 8.91
CA GLU A 126 19.68 -19.48 8.51
C GLU A 126 19.66 -18.29 9.48
N LEU A 127 20.82 -17.94 10.03
CA LEU A 127 21.04 -16.78 10.88
C LEU A 127 22.16 -15.92 10.30
N ASN A 128 21.82 -14.67 9.98
CA ASN A 128 22.76 -13.69 9.47
C ASN A 128 22.91 -12.52 10.44
N LEU A 129 24.05 -12.48 11.13
CA LEU A 129 24.51 -11.42 12.02
C LEU A 129 25.73 -10.68 11.47
N ALA A 130 26.00 -10.77 10.16
CA ALA A 130 27.15 -10.13 9.52
C ALA A 130 27.10 -8.59 9.62
N HIS A 131 28.27 -7.96 9.59
CA HIS A 131 28.40 -6.48 9.68
C HIS A 131 27.74 -5.90 10.94
N ASN A 132 28.10 -6.42 12.10
CA ASN A 132 27.68 -5.93 13.42
C ASN A 132 28.91 -5.60 14.30
N ARG A 133 28.73 -5.48 15.60
CA ARG A 133 29.77 -5.12 16.58
C ARG A 133 29.98 -6.17 17.67
N LEU A 134 29.66 -7.44 17.40
CA LEU A 134 29.83 -8.53 18.35
C LEU A 134 31.33 -8.74 18.65
N THR A 135 31.69 -8.81 19.92
CA THR A 135 33.09 -9.00 20.38
C THR A 135 33.36 -10.42 20.89
N THR A 136 32.35 -11.06 21.46
CA THR A 136 32.43 -12.41 22.03
C THR A 136 31.18 -13.20 21.66
N LEU A 137 31.32 -14.55 21.55
CA LEU A 137 30.21 -15.47 21.43
C LEU A 137 30.10 -16.26 22.73
N SER A 138 29.08 -15.96 23.55
CA SER A 138 28.89 -16.64 24.86
C SER A 138 28.41 -18.07 24.70
N ASP A 139 28.63 -18.91 25.73
CA ASP A 139 28.27 -20.32 25.73
C ASP A 139 26.79 -20.61 25.54
N HIS A 140 25.93 -19.65 25.88
CA HIS A 140 24.46 -19.78 25.79
C HIS A 140 23.81 -19.06 24.59
N LEU A 141 24.64 -18.49 23.72
CA LEU A 141 24.17 -17.64 22.62
C LEU A 141 23.22 -18.36 21.64
N PHE A 142 23.57 -19.60 21.27
CA PHE A 142 22.85 -20.35 20.23
C PHE A 142 21.99 -21.50 20.81
N GLN A 143 21.62 -21.42 22.07
CA GLN A 143 20.73 -22.42 22.68
C GLN A 143 19.44 -22.62 21.87
N CYS A 144 18.98 -23.86 21.72
CA CYS A 144 17.80 -24.29 20.98
C CYS A 144 17.87 -24.21 19.44
N LEU A 145 18.99 -23.80 18.83
CA LEU A 145 19.14 -23.68 17.38
C LEU A 145 19.62 -24.96 16.69
N ALA A 146 19.14 -26.12 17.08
CA ALA A 146 19.62 -27.43 16.56
C ALA A 146 19.41 -27.58 15.03
N ASN A 147 18.44 -26.88 14.44
CA ASN A 147 18.14 -26.93 13.01
C ASN A 147 18.94 -25.91 12.16
N LEU A 148 19.79 -25.11 12.79
CA LEU A 148 20.60 -24.10 12.09
C LEU A 148 21.60 -24.74 11.14
N SER A 149 21.55 -24.42 9.85
CA SER A 149 22.41 -24.93 8.79
C SER A 149 23.44 -23.91 8.28
N LEU A 150 23.10 -22.63 8.34
CA LEU A 150 23.93 -21.51 7.87
C LEU A 150 24.02 -20.41 8.94
N LEU A 151 25.24 -20.10 9.37
CA LEU A 151 25.53 -19.03 10.33
C LEU A 151 26.53 -18.04 9.74
N ARG A 152 26.09 -16.78 9.60
CA ARG A 152 26.94 -15.68 9.14
C ARG A 152 27.22 -14.69 10.26
N LEU A 153 28.51 -14.57 10.59
CA LEU A 153 29.07 -13.69 11.63
C LEU A 153 30.18 -12.80 11.06
N ASP A 154 30.30 -12.76 9.74
CA ASP A 154 31.38 -12.01 9.07
C ASP A 154 31.28 -10.50 9.33
N SER A 155 32.44 -9.85 9.30
CA SER A 155 32.55 -8.40 9.52
C SER A 155 31.99 -7.97 10.89
N ASN A 156 32.44 -8.62 11.95
CA ASN A 156 32.22 -8.28 13.36
C ASN A 156 33.58 -7.97 14.05
N LEU A 157 33.59 -7.93 15.36
CA LEU A 157 34.78 -7.66 16.17
C LEU A 157 35.15 -8.86 17.07
N ILE A 158 34.73 -10.08 16.69
CA ILE A 158 34.82 -11.30 17.52
C ILE A 158 36.27 -11.62 17.79
N THR A 159 36.60 -11.73 19.07
CA THR A 159 37.96 -12.13 19.57
C THR A 159 37.95 -13.51 20.24
N THR A 160 36.84 -13.90 20.85
CA THR A 160 36.71 -15.16 21.60
C THR A 160 35.39 -15.86 21.32
N ILE A 161 35.44 -17.20 21.35
CA ILE A 161 34.30 -18.10 21.14
C ILE A 161 34.18 -18.99 22.37
N GLY A 162 33.01 -18.97 23.00
CA GLY A 162 32.73 -19.83 24.17
C GLY A 162 32.86 -21.30 23.83
N SER A 163 33.45 -22.07 24.71
CA SER A 163 33.78 -23.48 24.46
C SER A 163 32.56 -24.37 24.19
N SER A 164 31.40 -24.03 24.74
CA SER A 164 30.12 -24.75 24.52
C SER A 164 29.12 -24.03 23.61
N SER A 165 29.47 -22.84 23.08
CA SER A 165 28.53 -22.02 22.29
C SER A 165 27.99 -22.73 21.04
N PHE A 166 28.72 -23.62 20.42
CA PHE A 166 28.38 -24.34 19.20
C PHE A 166 27.86 -25.77 19.44
N GLN A 167 27.96 -26.34 20.65
CA GLN A 167 27.65 -27.77 20.91
C GLN A 167 26.24 -28.18 20.50
N VAL A 168 25.24 -27.28 20.56
CA VAL A 168 23.85 -27.55 20.21
C VAL A 168 23.57 -27.49 18.72
N LEU A 169 24.50 -26.98 17.91
CA LEU A 169 24.30 -26.70 16.47
C LEU A 169 24.59 -27.94 15.61
N SER A 170 23.91 -29.04 15.89
CA SER A 170 24.19 -30.34 15.24
C SER A 170 23.94 -30.37 13.73
N SER A 171 23.06 -29.49 13.21
CA SER A 171 22.77 -29.42 11.76
C SER A 171 23.60 -28.38 10.99
N LEU A 172 24.55 -27.71 11.64
CA LEU A 172 25.29 -26.60 11.05
C LEU A 172 26.28 -27.08 9.98
N LYS A 173 26.11 -26.54 8.77
CA LYS A 173 26.90 -26.89 7.58
C LYS A 173 27.89 -25.80 7.19
N THR A 174 27.50 -24.54 7.33
CA THR A 174 28.30 -23.40 6.88
C THR A 174 28.43 -22.37 8.00
N VAL A 175 29.67 -22.01 8.33
CA VAL A 175 30.00 -20.93 9.28
C VAL A 175 30.89 -19.91 8.60
N ASN A 176 30.45 -18.63 8.60
CA ASN A 176 31.27 -17.54 8.11
C ASN A 176 31.62 -16.56 9.23
N LEU A 177 32.90 -16.53 9.59
CA LEU A 177 33.57 -15.66 10.57
C LEU A 177 34.60 -14.73 9.89
N THR A 178 34.55 -14.56 8.59
CA THR A 178 35.48 -13.69 7.84
C THR A 178 35.42 -12.24 8.36
N LYS A 179 36.59 -11.59 8.40
CA LYS A 179 36.71 -10.18 8.89
C LYS A 179 36.27 -10.03 10.35
N ASN A 180 36.97 -10.80 11.23
CA ASN A 180 36.86 -10.67 12.67
C ASN A 180 38.24 -10.43 13.28
N ASN A 181 38.38 -10.60 14.59
CA ASN A 181 39.61 -10.38 15.33
C ASN A 181 40.13 -11.65 16.01
N LEU A 182 39.73 -12.82 15.49
CA LEU A 182 40.24 -14.10 16.02
C LEU A 182 41.75 -14.24 15.75
N TYR A 183 42.52 -14.68 16.75
CA TYR A 183 43.95 -14.76 16.66
C TYR A 183 44.52 -16.15 16.96
N ASN A 184 43.77 -17.02 17.61
CA ASN A 184 44.23 -18.37 18.01
C ASN A 184 43.28 -19.43 17.39
N MET A 185 43.87 -20.44 16.70
CA MET A 185 43.10 -21.53 16.11
C MET A 185 42.34 -22.37 17.14
N LYS A 186 42.79 -22.43 18.40
CA LYS A 186 42.03 -23.08 19.48
C LYS A 186 40.66 -22.47 19.75
N GLU A 187 40.48 -21.19 19.46
CA GLU A 187 39.17 -20.53 19.56
C GLU A 187 38.14 -21.12 18.58
N VAL A 188 38.61 -21.67 17.47
CA VAL A 188 37.75 -22.24 16.41
C VAL A 188 37.44 -23.72 16.66
N GLN A 189 38.14 -24.36 17.66
CA GLN A 189 37.95 -25.75 17.99
C GLN A 189 36.48 -26.17 18.19
N PRO A 190 35.61 -25.41 18.90
CA PRO A 190 34.20 -25.78 19.06
C PRO A 190 33.43 -25.86 17.74
N ILE A 191 33.89 -25.14 16.69
CA ILE A 191 33.27 -25.10 15.37
C ILE A 191 33.74 -26.29 14.52
N VAL A 192 35.04 -26.56 14.46
CA VAL A 192 35.60 -27.63 13.61
C VAL A 192 35.18 -29.04 14.06
N GLN A 193 34.76 -29.19 15.32
CA GLN A 193 34.24 -30.45 15.87
C GLN A 193 32.75 -30.72 15.52
N LEU A 194 32.05 -29.80 14.88
CA LEU A 194 30.63 -30.00 14.52
C LEU A 194 30.48 -31.15 13.50
N PRO A 195 29.54 -32.10 13.72
CA PRO A 195 29.46 -33.33 12.95
C PRO A 195 29.18 -33.14 11.45
N HIS A 196 28.43 -32.13 11.08
CA HIS A 196 28.00 -31.88 9.71
C HIS A 196 28.56 -30.60 9.10
N LEU A 197 29.62 -30.03 9.68
CA LEU A 197 30.26 -28.84 9.14
C LEU A 197 30.95 -29.14 7.80
N GLN A 198 30.54 -28.44 6.75
CA GLN A 198 31.05 -28.61 5.39
C GLN A 198 31.89 -27.41 4.95
N GLU A 199 31.57 -26.20 5.39
CA GLU A 199 32.23 -24.98 4.95
C GLU A 199 32.56 -24.08 6.15
N LEU A 200 33.86 -23.74 6.28
CA LEU A 200 34.37 -22.84 7.30
C LEU A 200 35.13 -21.68 6.66
N TYR A 201 34.61 -20.45 6.84
CA TYR A 201 35.23 -19.22 6.39
C TYR A 201 35.74 -18.44 7.59
N ILE A 202 37.08 -18.40 7.75
CA ILE A 202 37.77 -17.65 8.80
C ILE A 202 38.84 -16.72 8.22
N GLY A 203 38.68 -16.34 6.98
CA GLY A 203 39.53 -15.37 6.31
C GLY A 203 39.48 -13.96 6.92
N SER A 204 40.49 -13.15 6.67
CA SER A 204 40.58 -11.76 7.19
C SER A 204 40.43 -11.68 8.72
N ASN A 205 41.17 -12.54 9.43
CA ASN A 205 41.30 -12.54 10.87
C ASN A 205 42.75 -12.24 11.25
N ARG A 206 43.21 -12.61 12.45
CA ARG A 206 44.55 -12.37 12.95
C ARG A 206 45.31 -13.65 13.25
N PHE A 207 44.99 -14.75 12.61
CA PHE A 207 45.68 -16.01 12.79
C PHE A 207 47.12 -15.93 12.29
N THR A 208 48.07 -16.25 13.14
CA THR A 208 49.49 -16.25 12.81
C THR A 208 50.00 -17.66 12.46
N SER A 209 49.26 -18.70 12.82
CA SER A 209 49.60 -20.08 12.49
C SER A 209 48.31 -20.91 12.30
N PHE A 210 48.46 -21.93 11.43
CA PHE A 210 47.51 -23.04 11.31
C PHE A 210 48.28 -24.33 11.53
N GLN A 211 47.95 -25.03 12.59
CA GLN A 211 48.63 -26.30 12.93
C GLN A 211 47.59 -27.38 13.26
N SER A 212 47.78 -28.59 12.72
CA SER A 212 46.88 -29.72 13.00
C SER A 212 46.77 -30.10 14.49
N GLN A 213 47.79 -29.73 15.29
CA GLN A 213 47.78 -29.93 16.77
C GLN A 213 46.79 -29.01 17.50
N ASP A 214 46.43 -27.86 16.91
CA ASP A 214 45.51 -26.88 17.50
C ASP A 214 44.04 -27.25 17.26
N ILE A 215 43.76 -28.17 16.36
CA ILE A 215 42.47 -28.68 15.99
C ILE A 215 42.44 -30.22 16.11
N SER A 216 41.52 -30.73 16.91
CA SER A 216 41.33 -32.16 17.08
C SER A 216 39.90 -32.54 16.82
N ASN A 217 39.64 -33.76 16.37
CA ASN A 217 38.32 -34.31 16.09
C ASN A 217 37.53 -33.41 15.12
N THR A 218 38.15 -32.99 14.03
CA THR A 218 37.49 -32.17 12.99
C THR A 218 36.33 -32.92 12.34
N SER A 219 35.37 -32.17 11.86
CA SER A 219 34.26 -32.73 11.09
C SER A 219 34.76 -33.52 9.88
N ILE A 220 34.32 -34.77 9.79
CA ILE A 220 34.60 -35.59 8.61
C ILE A 220 33.94 -35.09 7.34
N GLU A 221 33.01 -34.14 7.42
CA GLU A 221 32.34 -33.56 6.27
C GLU A 221 32.93 -32.21 5.81
N LEU A 222 33.99 -31.71 6.49
CA LEU A 222 34.58 -30.42 6.11
C LEU A 222 35.25 -30.48 4.73
N ARG A 223 34.66 -29.73 3.77
CA ARG A 223 35.09 -29.70 2.37
C ARG A 223 35.72 -28.39 1.94
N MET A 224 35.42 -27.31 2.63
CA MET A 224 35.88 -25.96 2.33
C MET A 224 36.45 -25.29 3.56
N LEU A 225 37.72 -24.80 3.44
CA LEU A 225 38.40 -24.01 4.45
C LEU A 225 38.95 -22.73 3.83
N ASP A 226 38.48 -21.57 4.28
CA ASP A 226 38.99 -20.26 3.93
C ASP A 226 39.80 -19.66 5.07
N LEU A 227 41.10 -19.54 4.85
CA LEU A 227 42.09 -18.91 5.75
C LEU A 227 42.61 -17.60 5.15
N SER A 228 42.11 -17.16 4.03
CA SER A 228 42.61 -15.99 3.25
C SER A 228 42.76 -14.73 4.11
N TRP A 229 43.69 -13.86 3.74
CA TRP A 229 43.88 -12.57 4.43
C TRP A 229 44.23 -12.69 5.92
N ASN A 230 44.89 -13.81 6.34
CA ASN A 230 45.43 -13.93 7.67
C ASN A 230 46.96 -13.77 7.63
N PRO A 231 47.60 -13.20 8.68
CA PRO A 231 49.06 -13.07 8.73
C PRO A 231 49.74 -14.42 9.12
N LEU A 232 49.37 -15.47 8.39
CA LEU A 232 49.87 -16.81 8.71
C LEU A 232 51.38 -16.92 8.43
N GLY A 233 52.18 -17.08 9.49
CA GLY A 233 53.61 -17.45 9.36
C GLY A 233 53.88 -18.93 9.17
N ILE A 234 52.97 -19.78 9.64
CA ILE A 234 53.16 -21.26 9.64
C ILE A 234 51.86 -21.92 9.22
N PHE A 235 51.91 -22.81 8.23
CA PHE A 235 50.87 -23.77 7.90
C PHE A 235 51.44 -25.18 8.04
N ARG A 236 51.04 -25.92 9.09
CA ARG A 236 51.60 -27.24 9.46
C ARG A 236 50.52 -28.28 9.64
N ILE A 237 50.59 -29.38 8.90
CA ILE A 237 49.70 -30.53 9.04
C ILE A 237 50.55 -31.78 9.24
N THR A 238 50.57 -32.29 10.47
CA THR A 238 51.33 -33.49 10.87
C THR A 238 50.45 -34.71 11.14
N ALA A 239 49.11 -34.55 11.08
CA ALA A 239 48.10 -35.60 11.22
C ALA A 239 46.98 -35.36 10.23
N ASP A 240 46.31 -36.40 9.80
CA ASP A 240 45.14 -36.33 8.89
C ASP A 240 43.90 -35.78 9.60
N VAL A 241 43.84 -34.48 9.76
CA VAL A 241 42.71 -33.74 10.38
C VAL A 241 41.70 -33.22 9.37
N LEU A 242 41.98 -33.28 8.06
CA LEU A 242 41.15 -32.69 6.99
C LEU A 242 40.94 -33.67 5.81
N PRO A 243 40.50 -34.91 6.07
CA PRO A 243 40.55 -36.00 5.08
C PRO A 243 39.65 -35.77 3.86
N TYR A 244 38.63 -34.93 3.96
CA TYR A 244 37.67 -34.66 2.86
C TYR A 244 37.71 -33.23 2.33
N LEU A 245 38.79 -32.49 2.66
CA LEU A 245 38.93 -31.10 2.22
C LEU A 245 39.11 -31.03 0.70
N GLU A 246 38.18 -30.40 0.02
CA GLU A 246 38.17 -30.20 -1.45
C GLU A 246 38.62 -28.80 -1.86
N VAL A 247 38.43 -27.79 -0.99
CA VAL A 247 38.73 -26.40 -1.29
C VAL A 247 39.52 -25.77 -0.17
N LEU A 248 40.71 -25.30 -0.53
CA LEU A 248 41.60 -24.57 0.37
C LEU A 248 41.86 -23.16 -0.19
N ASP A 249 41.50 -22.14 0.56
CA ASP A 249 41.82 -20.74 0.25
C ASP A 249 42.84 -20.19 1.28
N ILE A 250 44.06 -19.95 0.84
CA ILE A 250 45.13 -19.32 1.61
C ILE A 250 45.66 -18.07 0.92
N ALA A 251 44.76 -17.41 0.13
CA ALA A 251 45.12 -16.20 -0.55
C ALA A 251 45.46 -15.06 0.41
N TYR A 252 46.46 -14.26 0.05
CA TYR A 252 46.92 -13.12 0.86
C TYR A 252 47.33 -13.51 2.28
N CYS A 253 47.76 -14.75 2.46
CA CYS A 253 48.38 -15.21 3.71
C CYS A 253 49.86 -14.92 3.69
N GLY A 254 50.44 -14.86 4.89
CA GLY A 254 51.88 -14.62 5.10
C GLY A 254 52.13 -13.28 5.80
N GLN A 255 53.26 -13.22 6.45
CA GLN A 255 53.74 -11.98 7.09
C GLN A 255 55.19 -11.75 6.66
N LEU A 256 55.44 -10.62 6.00
CA LEU A 256 56.81 -10.24 5.56
C LEU A 256 57.47 -11.29 4.63
N GLY A 257 56.71 -11.99 3.78
CA GLY A 257 57.24 -12.96 2.80
C GLY A 257 57.68 -14.32 3.35
N HIS A 258 57.33 -14.65 4.59
CA HIS A 258 57.90 -15.80 5.31
C HIS A 258 56.90 -16.87 5.73
N MET A 259 55.81 -17.09 5.00
CA MET A 259 54.91 -18.20 5.33
C MET A 259 55.64 -19.54 5.15
N GLU A 260 55.70 -20.36 6.21
CA GLU A 260 56.24 -21.72 6.23
C GLU A 260 55.13 -22.71 5.87
N TRP A 261 55.43 -23.60 4.91
CA TRP A 261 54.58 -24.73 4.54
C TRP A 261 55.19 -26.02 4.99
N ASP A 262 54.61 -26.73 5.94
CA ASP A 262 55.09 -27.96 6.53
C ASP A 262 53.99 -29.03 6.53
N VAL A 263 53.86 -29.74 5.41
CA VAL A 263 52.94 -30.87 5.20
C VAL A 263 53.79 -32.05 4.72
N PRO A 264 54.35 -32.85 5.65
CA PRO A 264 55.30 -33.91 5.30
C PRO A 264 54.65 -35.07 4.52
N ASP A 265 53.38 -35.39 4.85
CA ASP A 265 52.64 -36.42 4.13
C ASP A 265 51.62 -35.78 3.17
N ARG A 266 51.83 -36.02 1.88
CA ARG A 266 50.99 -35.53 0.79
C ARG A 266 49.57 -36.10 0.82
N SER A 267 49.37 -37.25 1.45
CA SER A 267 48.03 -37.87 1.55
C SER A 267 47.05 -37.03 2.35
N PHE A 268 47.50 -36.17 3.30
CA PHE A 268 46.66 -35.34 4.14
C PHE A 268 45.84 -34.27 3.36
N LEU A 269 46.29 -33.90 2.16
CA LEU A 269 45.64 -32.93 1.27
C LEU A 269 45.35 -33.51 -0.12
N SER A 270 45.29 -34.85 -0.24
CA SER A 270 45.12 -35.54 -1.53
C SER A 270 43.77 -35.31 -2.20
N ASN A 271 42.77 -34.74 -1.49
CA ASN A 271 41.42 -34.46 -2.02
C ASN A 271 41.21 -33.00 -2.45
N ILE A 272 42.23 -32.14 -2.38
CA ILE A 272 42.10 -30.72 -2.76
C ILE A 272 41.86 -30.58 -4.27
N LYS A 273 40.65 -30.18 -4.66
CA LYS A 273 40.27 -29.90 -6.05
C LYS A 273 40.43 -28.44 -6.42
N ARG A 274 40.29 -27.53 -5.46
CA ARG A 274 40.38 -26.09 -5.69
C ARG A 274 41.33 -25.45 -4.70
N LEU A 275 42.37 -24.79 -5.22
CA LEU A 275 43.37 -24.08 -4.43
C LEU A 275 43.46 -22.64 -4.84
N ASN A 276 43.50 -21.71 -3.89
CA ASN A 276 43.73 -20.31 -4.10
C ASN A 276 45.03 -19.87 -3.40
N LEU A 277 46.04 -19.48 -4.18
CA LEU A 277 47.33 -18.98 -3.74
C LEU A 277 47.57 -17.50 -4.11
N SER A 278 46.47 -16.80 -4.42
CA SER A 278 46.51 -15.40 -4.87
C SER A 278 47.16 -14.50 -3.80
N GLY A 279 48.04 -13.60 -4.21
CA GLY A 279 48.67 -12.62 -3.33
C GLY A 279 49.38 -13.22 -2.09
N ILE A 280 49.71 -14.50 -2.11
CA ILE A 280 50.37 -15.16 -0.98
C ILE A 280 51.81 -14.67 -0.80
N GLU A 281 52.18 -14.34 0.43
CA GLU A 281 53.55 -13.95 0.79
C GLU A 281 54.41 -15.18 1.19
N MET A 282 54.86 -15.91 0.18
CA MET A 282 55.64 -17.16 0.34
C MET A 282 56.78 -17.16 -0.69
N SER A 283 57.90 -17.85 -0.35
CA SER A 283 58.99 -18.06 -1.34
C SER A 283 58.50 -18.92 -2.52
N PHE A 284 59.13 -18.75 -3.69
CA PHE A 284 58.78 -19.51 -4.90
C PHE A 284 58.91 -21.01 -4.72
N GLU A 285 60.00 -21.46 -4.07
CA GLU A 285 60.24 -22.88 -3.77
C GLU A 285 59.13 -23.49 -2.92
N ARG A 286 58.66 -22.75 -1.92
CA ARG A 286 57.58 -23.23 -1.04
C ARG A 286 56.24 -23.27 -1.78
N MET A 287 55.95 -22.28 -2.66
CA MET A 287 54.78 -22.36 -3.53
C MET A 287 54.80 -23.60 -4.45
N GLY A 288 56.01 -23.97 -4.95
CA GLY A 288 56.21 -25.20 -5.67
C GLY A 288 55.92 -26.45 -4.84
N MET A 289 56.33 -26.45 -3.57
CA MET A 289 56.00 -27.55 -2.63
C MET A 289 54.51 -27.67 -2.39
N VAL A 290 53.77 -26.55 -2.23
CA VAL A 290 52.31 -26.54 -2.10
C VAL A 290 51.67 -27.23 -3.30
N LEU A 291 52.03 -26.84 -4.53
CA LEU A 291 51.52 -27.44 -5.76
C LEU A 291 51.84 -28.93 -5.88
N GLN A 292 53.03 -29.33 -5.45
CA GLN A 292 53.43 -30.75 -5.41
C GLN A 292 52.63 -31.57 -4.37
N THR A 293 52.22 -30.95 -3.25
CA THR A 293 51.41 -31.62 -2.21
C THR A 293 50.04 -32.02 -2.75
N VAL A 294 49.46 -31.17 -3.63
CA VAL A 294 48.09 -31.35 -4.14
C VAL A 294 48.01 -31.85 -5.58
N ASN A 295 49.12 -32.30 -6.13
CA ASN A 295 49.24 -32.63 -7.56
C ASN A 295 48.37 -33.82 -8.04
N SER A 296 47.86 -34.63 -7.14
CA SER A 296 47.03 -35.81 -7.47
C SER A 296 45.56 -35.46 -7.75
N SER A 297 45.05 -34.31 -7.26
CA SER A 297 43.61 -34.01 -7.24
C SER A 297 43.24 -32.60 -7.72
N LEU A 298 44.23 -31.73 -7.87
CA LEU A 298 43.99 -30.33 -8.17
C LEU A 298 43.36 -30.14 -9.57
N VAL A 299 42.16 -29.52 -9.58
CA VAL A 299 41.39 -29.24 -10.81
C VAL A 299 41.36 -27.73 -11.12
N HIS A 300 41.26 -26.88 -10.09
CA HIS A 300 41.20 -25.44 -10.25
C HIS A 300 42.28 -24.73 -9.44
N LEU A 301 43.10 -23.94 -10.11
CA LEU A 301 44.13 -23.09 -9.49
C LEU A 301 43.85 -21.62 -9.70
N ARG A 302 43.95 -20.81 -8.62
CA ARG A 302 43.87 -19.33 -8.68
C ARG A 302 45.20 -18.74 -8.25
N LEU A 303 45.76 -17.86 -9.11
CA LEU A 303 47.05 -17.18 -8.91
C LEU A 303 46.83 -15.69 -9.30
N TYR A 304 46.33 -14.85 -8.36
CA TYR A 304 46.11 -13.43 -8.57
C TYR A 304 47.13 -12.60 -7.81
N ASP A 305 47.39 -11.38 -8.23
CA ASP A 305 48.27 -10.41 -7.55
C ASP A 305 49.66 -11.04 -7.21
N ILE A 306 50.22 -11.75 -8.16
CA ILE A 306 51.57 -12.37 -8.09
C ILE A 306 52.47 -11.68 -9.13
N SER A 307 53.76 -11.52 -8.83
CA SER A 307 54.70 -10.89 -9.77
C SER A 307 54.82 -11.71 -11.08
N GLU A 308 55.02 -11.04 -12.23
CA GLU A 308 55.04 -11.64 -13.56
C GLU A 308 56.02 -12.85 -13.66
N GLU A 309 57.23 -12.71 -13.12
CA GLU A 309 58.24 -13.77 -13.16
C GLU A 309 57.79 -15.01 -12.41
N ARG A 310 57.19 -14.81 -11.19
CA ARG A 310 56.69 -15.91 -10.38
C ARG A 310 55.46 -16.58 -10.97
N VAL A 311 54.56 -15.80 -11.57
CA VAL A 311 53.37 -16.34 -12.19
C VAL A 311 53.71 -17.24 -13.36
N LYS A 312 54.71 -16.84 -14.20
CA LYS A 312 55.18 -17.66 -15.33
C LYS A 312 55.72 -19.02 -14.83
N ALA A 313 56.60 -18.99 -13.87
CA ALA A 313 57.19 -20.21 -13.33
C ALA A 313 56.21 -21.12 -12.59
N LEU A 314 55.28 -20.52 -11.82
CA LEU A 314 54.20 -21.30 -11.14
C LEU A 314 53.19 -21.90 -12.12
N THR A 315 52.89 -21.18 -13.19
CA THR A 315 52.04 -21.71 -14.26
C THR A 315 52.66 -22.91 -14.94
N ASP A 316 53.97 -22.88 -15.20
CA ASP A 316 54.71 -24.00 -15.76
C ASP A 316 54.65 -25.24 -14.85
N ILE A 317 54.94 -25.08 -13.57
CA ILE A 317 54.83 -26.19 -12.57
C ILE A 317 53.39 -26.70 -12.50
N ALA A 318 52.38 -25.80 -12.43
CA ALA A 318 50.99 -26.18 -12.32
C ALA A 318 50.45 -26.92 -13.54
N CYS A 319 50.90 -26.54 -14.74
CA CYS A 319 50.51 -27.18 -16.00
C CYS A 319 51.04 -28.61 -16.17
N HIS A 320 52.01 -29.02 -15.35
CA HIS A 320 52.47 -30.43 -15.26
C HIS A 320 51.54 -31.29 -14.40
N ILE A 321 50.57 -30.69 -13.69
CA ILE A 321 49.57 -31.43 -12.90
C ILE A 321 48.47 -31.98 -13.87
N PRO A 322 48.34 -33.30 -14.01
CA PRO A 322 47.50 -33.89 -15.05
C PRO A 322 46.00 -33.66 -14.83
N THR A 323 45.55 -33.45 -13.62
CA THR A 323 44.17 -33.21 -13.23
C THR A 323 43.77 -31.74 -13.37
N LEU A 324 44.70 -30.79 -13.51
CA LEU A 324 44.45 -29.39 -13.61
C LEU A 324 43.72 -29.04 -14.90
N SER A 325 42.51 -28.50 -14.85
CA SER A 325 41.74 -28.14 -16.00
C SER A 325 41.36 -26.65 -16.04
N VAL A 326 41.39 -25.96 -14.92
CA VAL A 326 41.02 -24.54 -14.82
C VAL A 326 42.14 -23.73 -14.20
N LEU A 327 42.69 -22.82 -14.97
CA LEU A 327 43.77 -21.92 -14.56
C LEU A 327 43.27 -20.45 -14.59
N ARG A 328 43.31 -19.80 -13.44
CA ARG A 328 42.85 -18.39 -13.28
C ARG A 328 44.03 -17.52 -12.87
N LEU A 329 44.44 -16.63 -13.77
CA LEU A 329 45.60 -15.74 -13.67
C LEU A 329 45.16 -14.24 -13.66
N HIS A 330 43.91 -13.94 -13.46
CA HIS A 330 43.40 -12.57 -13.54
C HIS A 330 44.01 -11.66 -12.44
N ARG A 331 44.03 -10.37 -12.68
CA ARG A 331 44.61 -9.34 -11.79
C ARG A 331 46.14 -9.47 -11.60
N ASN A 332 46.84 -10.18 -12.47
CA ASN A 332 48.30 -10.10 -12.51
C ASN A 332 48.72 -8.98 -13.52
N ASN A 333 49.94 -8.53 -13.46
CA ASN A 333 50.43 -7.50 -14.38
C ASN A 333 51.15 -8.15 -15.56
N LEU A 334 50.43 -8.82 -16.45
CA LEU A 334 50.96 -9.53 -17.62
C LEU A 334 50.77 -8.67 -18.86
N SER A 335 51.68 -7.72 -19.14
CA SER A 335 51.53 -6.79 -20.26
C SER A 335 51.62 -7.48 -21.63
N THR A 336 52.35 -8.56 -21.72
CA THR A 336 52.54 -9.39 -22.93
C THR A 336 52.47 -10.87 -22.61
N LEU A 337 51.96 -11.69 -23.49
CA LEU A 337 51.93 -13.15 -23.34
C LEU A 337 52.76 -13.78 -24.45
N SER A 338 53.92 -14.41 -24.07
CA SER A 338 54.76 -15.13 -24.99
C SER A 338 54.20 -16.51 -25.34
N GLU A 339 54.68 -17.14 -26.41
CA GLU A 339 54.29 -18.51 -26.76
C GLU A 339 54.68 -19.54 -25.69
N GLU A 340 55.84 -19.34 -25.03
CA GLU A 340 56.36 -20.22 -23.99
C GLU A 340 55.53 -20.20 -22.67
N PHE A 341 54.75 -19.16 -22.43
CA PHE A 341 54.05 -18.95 -21.16
C PHE A 341 53.08 -20.12 -20.78
N LEU A 342 52.36 -20.66 -21.80
CA LEU A 342 51.40 -21.76 -21.60
C LEU A 342 51.84 -23.04 -22.35
N GLN A 343 53.12 -23.17 -22.67
CA GLN A 343 53.61 -24.31 -23.47
C GLN A 343 53.40 -25.66 -22.82
N SER A 344 53.49 -25.77 -21.51
CA SER A 344 53.25 -26.97 -20.72
C SER A 344 51.78 -27.28 -20.49
N CYS A 345 50.88 -26.37 -20.80
CA CYS A 345 49.45 -26.41 -20.38
C CYS A 345 48.59 -27.25 -21.33
N LYS A 346 48.89 -28.49 -21.62
CA LYS A 346 48.19 -29.32 -22.65
C LYS A 346 46.75 -29.71 -22.25
N HIS A 347 46.50 -29.94 -20.96
CA HIS A 347 45.23 -30.46 -20.42
C HIS A 347 44.25 -29.41 -19.95
N ILE A 348 44.64 -28.14 -19.99
CA ILE A 348 43.81 -27.03 -19.52
C ILE A 348 42.57 -26.83 -20.45
N THR A 349 41.41 -26.73 -19.88
CA THR A 349 40.17 -26.49 -20.59
C THR A 349 39.66 -25.06 -20.41
N GLU A 350 39.98 -24.38 -19.31
CA GLU A 350 39.60 -22.98 -19.04
C GLU A 350 40.86 -22.19 -18.64
N VAL A 351 41.11 -21.08 -19.34
CA VAL A 351 42.13 -20.09 -19.04
C VAL A 351 41.46 -18.71 -18.82
N ASP A 352 41.72 -18.08 -17.69
CA ASP A 352 41.27 -16.74 -17.34
C ASP A 352 42.46 -15.80 -17.11
N ILE A 353 42.72 -14.91 -18.08
CA ILE A 353 43.77 -13.89 -18.05
C ILE A 353 43.10 -12.49 -18.10
N SER A 354 41.94 -12.36 -17.47
CA SER A 354 41.26 -11.10 -17.42
C SER A 354 41.92 -10.11 -16.44
N ASN A 355 41.74 -8.82 -16.70
CA ASN A 355 42.25 -7.74 -15.85
C ASN A 355 43.75 -7.84 -15.54
N THR A 356 44.57 -8.13 -16.56
CA THR A 356 46.03 -8.28 -16.45
C THR A 356 46.82 -7.18 -17.13
N ASN A 357 46.20 -6.09 -17.58
CA ASN A 357 46.80 -5.02 -18.39
C ASN A 357 47.39 -5.51 -19.75
N LEU A 358 46.90 -6.64 -20.25
CA LEU A 358 47.43 -7.26 -21.45
C LEU A 358 47.23 -6.36 -22.68
N ILE A 359 48.31 -6.09 -23.37
CA ILE A 359 48.36 -5.25 -24.60
C ILE A 359 48.48 -6.13 -25.82
N GLN A 360 49.34 -7.17 -25.75
CA GLN A 360 49.67 -7.99 -26.89
C GLN A 360 49.89 -9.47 -26.47
N LEU A 361 49.51 -10.38 -27.38
CA LEU A 361 49.79 -11.80 -27.30
C LEU A 361 50.61 -12.24 -28.50
N SER A 362 51.49 -13.23 -28.29
CA SER A 362 52.15 -13.93 -29.43
C SER A 362 51.05 -14.67 -30.25
N ASP A 363 51.24 -14.73 -31.54
CA ASP A 363 50.29 -15.40 -32.47
C ASP A 363 50.04 -16.90 -32.13
N PHE A 364 50.93 -17.53 -31.35
CA PHE A 364 50.88 -18.95 -30.97
C PHE A 364 50.67 -19.21 -29.46
N SER A 365 50.35 -18.19 -28.68
CA SER A 365 50.23 -18.27 -27.21
C SER A 365 49.32 -19.40 -26.68
N PHE A 366 48.32 -19.87 -27.45
CA PHE A 366 47.41 -20.94 -27.06
C PHE A 366 47.56 -22.22 -27.87
N ARG A 367 48.57 -22.32 -28.71
CA ARG A 367 48.77 -23.46 -29.63
C ARG A 367 48.95 -24.79 -28.94
N SER A 368 49.57 -24.81 -27.78
CA SER A 368 49.85 -26.02 -26.98
C SER A 368 48.62 -26.54 -26.23
N ILE A 369 47.54 -25.74 -26.08
CA ILE A 369 46.33 -26.11 -25.32
C ILE A 369 45.32 -26.76 -26.26
N GLU A 370 45.41 -28.08 -26.42
CA GLU A 370 44.57 -28.83 -27.38
C GLU A 370 43.09 -28.85 -27.07
N GLN A 371 42.68 -28.73 -25.75
CA GLN A 371 41.32 -28.93 -25.28
C GLN A 371 40.67 -27.66 -24.72
N ILE A 372 41.18 -26.49 -25.07
CA ILE A 372 40.64 -25.22 -24.57
C ILE A 372 39.20 -25.06 -24.97
N SER A 373 38.34 -24.89 -23.97
CA SER A 373 36.90 -24.66 -24.16
C SER A 373 36.46 -23.27 -23.76
N THR A 374 37.15 -22.64 -22.81
CA THR A 374 36.82 -21.31 -22.31
C THR A 374 38.08 -20.46 -22.19
N LEU A 375 38.05 -19.29 -22.82
CA LEU A 375 39.14 -18.32 -22.80
C LEU A 375 38.59 -16.95 -22.42
N LYS A 376 39.09 -16.42 -21.29
CA LYS A 376 38.72 -15.09 -20.79
C LYS A 376 39.89 -14.14 -20.88
N LEU A 377 39.72 -13.10 -21.68
CA LEU A 377 40.69 -12.03 -21.93
C LEU A 377 40.06 -10.65 -21.64
N SER A 378 38.99 -10.62 -20.89
CA SER A 378 38.25 -9.38 -20.59
C SER A 378 39.02 -8.44 -19.66
N HIS A 379 38.61 -7.16 -19.63
CA HIS A 379 39.25 -6.13 -18.78
C HIS A 379 40.78 -5.98 -19.05
N ASN A 380 41.18 -5.95 -20.32
CA ASN A 380 42.57 -5.77 -20.78
C ASN A 380 42.72 -4.52 -21.68
N ARG A 381 43.83 -4.39 -22.34
CA ARG A 381 44.15 -3.27 -23.24
C ARG A 381 44.30 -3.70 -24.67
N LEU A 382 43.64 -4.76 -25.10
CA LEU A 382 43.70 -5.30 -26.46
C LEU A 382 43.03 -4.32 -27.44
N SER A 383 43.77 -3.88 -28.45
CA SER A 383 43.29 -2.95 -29.50
C SER A 383 42.67 -3.67 -30.71
N SER A 384 42.94 -4.98 -30.85
CA SER A 384 42.39 -5.84 -31.89
C SER A 384 42.16 -7.26 -31.33
N VAL A 385 41.36 -8.08 -32.03
CA VAL A 385 41.24 -9.49 -31.71
C VAL A 385 42.56 -10.20 -31.91
N PRO A 386 43.11 -10.87 -30.87
CA PRO A 386 44.42 -11.51 -31.00
C PRO A 386 44.41 -12.65 -32.03
N LYS A 387 45.41 -12.74 -32.86
CA LYS A 387 45.53 -13.86 -33.80
C LYS A 387 45.66 -15.21 -33.12
N ALA A 388 46.19 -15.21 -31.90
CA ALA A 388 46.31 -16.43 -31.06
C ALA A 388 44.94 -17.09 -30.76
N THR A 389 43.83 -16.35 -30.85
CA THR A 389 42.46 -16.91 -30.62
C THR A 389 41.88 -17.60 -31.87
N ARG A 390 42.52 -17.50 -33.02
CA ARG A 390 42.11 -18.18 -34.25
C ARG A 390 42.46 -19.65 -34.26
N ASN A 391 41.73 -20.43 -35.05
CA ASN A 391 42.02 -21.89 -35.20
C ASN A 391 41.97 -22.69 -33.91
N LEU A 392 41.04 -22.34 -33.00
CA LEU A 392 40.75 -23.07 -31.80
C LEU A 392 39.37 -23.77 -31.91
N PRO A 393 39.23 -24.90 -32.63
CA PRO A 393 37.94 -25.53 -32.93
C PRO A 393 37.22 -26.09 -31.69
N THR A 394 37.93 -26.36 -30.60
CA THR A 394 37.39 -26.81 -29.34
C THR A 394 36.81 -25.68 -28.48
N LEU A 395 37.14 -24.43 -28.79
CA LEU A 395 36.74 -23.25 -28.03
C LEU A 395 35.21 -23.07 -28.10
N LYS A 396 34.57 -23.05 -26.96
CA LYS A 396 33.11 -22.84 -26.78
C LYS A 396 32.77 -21.43 -26.33
N SER A 397 33.62 -20.82 -25.51
CA SER A 397 33.37 -19.50 -24.94
C SER A 397 34.61 -18.61 -25.05
N LEU A 398 34.49 -17.45 -25.69
CA LEU A 398 35.53 -16.44 -25.82
C LEU A 398 35.03 -15.12 -25.25
N ASP A 399 35.69 -14.60 -24.21
CA ASP A 399 35.40 -13.32 -23.60
C ASP A 399 36.52 -12.31 -23.88
N LEU A 400 36.22 -11.31 -24.70
CA LEU A 400 37.06 -10.17 -25.07
C LEU A 400 36.46 -8.84 -24.60
N SER A 401 35.48 -8.90 -23.67
CA SER A 401 34.77 -7.71 -23.15
C SER A 401 35.71 -6.78 -22.40
N PHE A 402 35.33 -5.49 -22.30
CA PHE A 402 36.10 -4.47 -21.56
C PHE A 402 37.56 -4.36 -22.04
N ASN A 403 37.71 -4.24 -23.35
CA ASN A 403 38.99 -3.95 -24.00
C ASN A 403 38.89 -2.65 -24.81
N ILE A 404 39.86 -2.36 -25.64
CA ILE A 404 39.88 -1.19 -26.52
C ILE A 404 39.84 -1.58 -28.02
N ILE A 405 39.28 -2.75 -28.33
CA ILE A 405 39.15 -3.25 -29.71
C ILE A 405 38.25 -2.30 -30.48
N TYR A 406 38.81 -1.71 -31.56
CA TYR A 406 38.11 -0.70 -32.33
C TYR A 406 37.65 -1.19 -33.72
N LYS A 407 38.27 -2.24 -34.25
CA LYS A 407 37.97 -2.80 -35.58
C LYS A 407 37.97 -4.33 -35.53
N LEU A 408 37.02 -4.93 -36.25
CA LEU A 408 36.98 -6.39 -36.51
C LEU A 408 37.35 -6.65 -37.99
N GLY A 409 38.03 -7.75 -38.22
CA GLY A 409 38.39 -8.26 -39.56
C GLY A 409 37.71 -9.59 -39.88
N CYS A 410 37.62 -9.96 -41.15
CA CYS A 410 37.00 -11.22 -41.59
C CYS A 410 37.70 -12.48 -41.08
N SER A 411 39.00 -12.41 -40.76
CA SER A 411 39.76 -13.52 -40.24
C SER A 411 39.83 -13.61 -38.70
N ASP A 412 39.22 -12.67 -37.96
CA ASP A 412 39.38 -12.58 -36.50
C ASP A 412 38.82 -13.77 -35.72
N PHE A 413 37.77 -14.37 -36.25
CA PHE A 413 37.12 -15.55 -35.67
C PHE A 413 37.22 -16.76 -36.60
N SER A 414 38.25 -16.80 -37.47
CA SER A 414 38.39 -17.87 -38.41
C SER A 414 38.59 -19.23 -37.70
N ASN A 415 37.95 -20.25 -38.24
CA ASN A 415 37.98 -21.66 -37.76
C ASN A 415 37.61 -21.86 -36.29
N LEU A 416 36.78 -20.96 -35.71
CA LEU A 416 36.18 -21.13 -34.38
C LEU A 416 34.85 -21.89 -34.51
N THR A 417 34.85 -23.02 -35.21
CA THR A 417 33.64 -23.76 -35.59
C THR A 417 32.83 -24.31 -34.39
N GLY A 418 33.46 -24.49 -33.22
CA GLY A 418 32.81 -24.94 -31.97
C GLY A 418 32.29 -23.82 -31.07
N LEU A 419 32.50 -22.54 -31.44
CA LEU A 419 32.20 -21.40 -30.56
C LEU A 419 30.68 -21.25 -30.39
N THR A 420 30.24 -21.25 -29.12
CA THR A 420 28.82 -21.07 -28.73
C THR A 420 28.54 -19.71 -28.11
N GLN A 421 29.55 -19.07 -27.51
CA GLN A 421 29.42 -17.79 -26.84
C GLN A 421 30.58 -16.87 -27.18
N LEU A 422 30.28 -15.66 -27.64
CA LEU A 422 31.25 -14.62 -27.93
C LEU A 422 30.85 -13.32 -27.23
N PHE A 423 31.75 -12.83 -26.36
CA PHE A 423 31.53 -11.60 -25.59
C PHE A 423 32.55 -10.53 -26.06
N LEU A 424 31.99 -9.38 -26.52
CA LEU A 424 32.73 -8.22 -27.02
C LEU A 424 32.15 -6.92 -26.40
N ILE A 425 31.51 -7.03 -25.26
CA ILE A 425 30.85 -5.91 -24.58
C ILE A 425 31.87 -4.88 -24.11
N VAL A 426 31.51 -3.60 -24.17
CA VAL A 426 32.36 -2.49 -23.72
C VAL A 426 33.72 -2.52 -24.42
N ASN A 427 33.68 -2.31 -25.72
CA ASN A 427 34.84 -2.07 -26.58
C ASN A 427 34.65 -0.76 -27.40
N GLN A 428 35.40 -0.58 -28.44
CA GLN A 428 35.32 0.59 -29.32
C GLN A 428 34.96 0.25 -30.77
N ILE A 429 34.37 -0.92 -31.00
CA ILE A 429 34.06 -1.44 -32.33
C ILE A 429 33.07 -0.52 -32.99
N PHE A 430 33.44 0.03 -34.17
CA PHE A 430 32.60 0.96 -34.92
C PHE A 430 32.05 0.36 -36.22
N ASN A 431 32.66 -0.71 -36.74
CA ASN A 431 32.31 -1.35 -38.02
C ASN A 431 32.29 -2.87 -37.89
N LEU A 432 31.30 -3.52 -38.53
CA LEU A 432 31.16 -4.96 -38.64
C LEU A 432 31.28 -5.35 -40.14
N PRO A 433 32.38 -5.98 -40.59
CA PRO A 433 32.44 -6.52 -41.95
C PRO A 433 31.42 -7.64 -42.14
N GLY A 434 30.83 -7.75 -43.35
CA GLY A 434 29.82 -8.79 -43.67
C GLY A 434 30.30 -10.25 -43.50
N CYS A 435 31.61 -10.50 -43.55
CA CYS A 435 32.26 -11.80 -43.43
C CYS A 435 32.72 -12.16 -42.01
N VAL A 436 32.61 -11.22 -41.03
CA VAL A 436 33.27 -11.36 -39.72
C VAL A 436 32.85 -12.58 -38.92
N PHE A 437 31.58 -13.03 -39.04
CA PHE A 437 31.02 -14.14 -38.26
C PHE A 437 30.74 -15.41 -39.10
N GLN A 438 31.19 -15.47 -40.34
CA GLN A 438 30.83 -16.54 -41.28
C GLN A 438 31.18 -17.97 -40.80
N ASP A 439 32.23 -18.12 -40.00
CA ASP A 439 32.71 -19.43 -39.49
C ASP A 439 32.02 -19.86 -38.16
N LEU A 440 31.23 -18.95 -37.55
CA LEU A 440 30.66 -19.17 -36.22
C LEU A 440 29.32 -19.94 -36.26
N ARG A 441 29.29 -21.12 -36.88
CA ARG A 441 28.06 -21.89 -37.15
C ARG A 441 27.33 -22.41 -35.91
N GLU A 442 28.06 -22.60 -34.81
CA GLU A 442 27.50 -23.08 -33.54
C GLU A 442 27.18 -21.95 -32.55
N LEU A 443 27.41 -20.68 -32.93
CA LEU A 443 27.23 -19.56 -32.02
C LEU A 443 25.76 -19.39 -31.61
N ARG A 444 25.52 -19.32 -30.30
CA ARG A 444 24.21 -19.12 -29.69
C ARG A 444 24.07 -17.74 -29.04
N ILE A 445 25.15 -17.23 -28.48
CA ILE A 445 25.15 -15.94 -27.77
C ILE A 445 26.24 -15.06 -28.37
N LEU A 446 25.80 -13.89 -28.88
CA LEU A 446 26.70 -12.85 -29.36
C LEU A 446 26.44 -11.55 -28.60
N GLN A 447 27.41 -11.08 -27.86
CA GLN A 447 27.32 -9.87 -27.04
C GLN A 447 28.21 -8.77 -27.61
N LEU A 448 27.61 -7.78 -28.24
CA LEU A 448 28.25 -6.60 -28.87
C LEU A 448 27.82 -5.31 -28.20
N GLY A 449 27.21 -5.35 -27.04
CA GLY A 449 26.68 -4.18 -26.31
C GLY A 449 27.77 -3.19 -25.93
N SER A 450 27.41 -1.92 -25.78
CA SER A 450 28.29 -0.84 -25.33
C SER A 450 29.55 -0.69 -26.19
N ASN A 451 29.34 -0.58 -27.52
CA ASN A 451 30.35 -0.32 -28.51
C ASN A 451 30.06 1.02 -29.26
N LYS A 452 30.63 1.19 -30.42
CA LYS A 452 30.46 2.39 -31.28
C LYS A 452 29.88 2.05 -32.66
N ILE A 453 29.21 0.91 -32.82
CA ILE A 453 28.69 0.36 -34.07
C ILE A 453 27.68 1.34 -34.67
N LEU A 454 27.95 1.77 -35.93
CA LEU A 454 27.11 2.70 -36.66
C LEU A 454 26.16 1.99 -37.62
N THR A 455 26.63 0.91 -38.26
CA THR A 455 25.91 0.13 -39.28
C THR A 455 26.22 -1.35 -39.14
N LEU A 456 25.32 -2.23 -39.55
CA LEU A 456 25.46 -3.68 -39.42
C LEU A 456 26.13 -4.34 -40.61
N ASN A 457 26.09 -3.70 -41.79
CA ASN A 457 26.79 -4.09 -43.04
C ASN A 457 26.68 -5.59 -43.39
N ASP A 458 25.48 -6.12 -43.32
CA ASP A 458 25.16 -7.52 -43.63
C ASP A 458 25.93 -8.58 -42.79
N ALA A 459 26.49 -8.18 -41.65
CA ALA A 459 27.30 -9.07 -40.80
C ALA A 459 26.54 -10.26 -40.25
N PHE A 460 25.21 -10.26 -40.32
CA PHE A 460 24.34 -11.30 -39.78
C PHE A 460 23.68 -12.16 -40.88
N MET A 461 24.05 -11.96 -42.12
CA MET A 461 23.45 -12.70 -43.24
C MET A 461 23.91 -14.16 -43.36
N THR A 462 25.14 -14.45 -42.90
CA THR A 462 25.76 -15.79 -43.06
C THR A 462 26.39 -16.24 -41.73
N GLY A 463 26.47 -17.56 -41.53
CA GLY A 463 27.22 -18.18 -40.41
C GLY A 463 26.45 -18.35 -39.09
N LEU A 464 25.52 -17.50 -38.78
CA LEU A 464 24.91 -17.42 -37.45
C LEU A 464 23.53 -18.13 -37.34
N HIS A 465 23.36 -19.27 -38.00
CA HIS A 465 22.05 -19.97 -38.08
C HIS A 465 21.51 -20.46 -36.74
N LYS A 466 22.37 -20.69 -35.74
CA LYS A 466 22.00 -21.14 -34.38
C LYS A 466 21.96 -20.03 -33.34
N LEU A 467 22.15 -18.78 -33.77
CA LEU A 467 22.16 -17.66 -32.82
C LEU A 467 20.80 -17.49 -32.13
N GLU A 468 20.82 -17.54 -30.80
CA GLU A 468 19.61 -17.40 -29.96
C GLU A 468 19.49 -16.01 -29.31
N THR A 469 20.65 -15.42 -28.96
CA THR A 469 20.71 -14.10 -28.32
C THR A 469 21.70 -13.19 -29.02
N LEU A 470 21.22 -12.04 -29.47
CA LEU A 470 22.03 -10.97 -30.02
C LEU A 470 21.84 -9.69 -29.19
N ASN A 471 22.94 -9.23 -28.61
CA ASN A 471 22.98 -7.97 -27.89
C ASN A 471 23.76 -6.90 -28.65
N LEU A 472 23.07 -5.87 -29.11
CA LEU A 472 23.61 -4.67 -29.78
C LEU A 472 23.29 -3.40 -28.98
N ALA A 473 22.88 -3.53 -27.71
CA ALA A 473 22.52 -2.39 -26.86
C ALA A 473 23.71 -1.45 -26.61
N GLY A 474 23.41 -0.17 -26.38
CA GLY A 474 24.49 0.80 -26.09
C GLY A 474 25.43 1.08 -27.27
N ASN A 475 24.94 1.08 -28.49
CA ASN A 475 25.69 1.39 -29.69
C ASN A 475 25.27 2.74 -30.33
N LYS A 476 25.62 2.97 -31.59
CA LYS A 476 25.30 4.19 -32.32
C LYS A 476 24.48 3.93 -33.59
N LEU A 477 23.73 2.83 -33.62
CA LEU A 477 22.87 2.48 -34.75
C LEU A 477 21.80 3.58 -34.92
N SER A 478 21.69 4.14 -36.12
CA SER A 478 20.75 5.21 -36.47
C SER A 478 19.51 4.71 -37.20
N SER A 479 19.62 3.60 -37.88
CA SER A 479 18.52 2.96 -38.65
C SER A 479 18.70 1.46 -38.70
N ILE A 480 17.57 0.75 -38.94
CA ILE A 480 17.56 -0.69 -39.27
C ILE A 480 17.01 -0.83 -40.68
N ARG A 481 17.81 -1.42 -41.58
CA ARG A 481 17.41 -1.62 -42.96
C ARG A 481 16.61 -2.91 -43.11
N LYS A 482 15.96 -3.06 -44.25
CA LYS A 482 15.26 -4.26 -44.64
C LYS A 482 16.23 -5.46 -44.67
N GLU A 483 15.77 -6.61 -44.14
CA GLU A 483 16.48 -7.91 -44.18
C GLU A 483 17.83 -7.93 -43.42
N GLU A 484 18.22 -6.92 -42.62
CA GLU A 484 19.53 -6.94 -41.93
C GLU A 484 19.72 -8.11 -40.96
N PHE A 485 18.64 -8.75 -40.52
CA PHE A 485 18.67 -9.89 -39.62
C PHE A 485 18.18 -11.19 -40.27
N LYS A 486 18.03 -11.27 -41.60
CA LYS A 486 17.40 -12.38 -42.31
C LYS A 486 18.10 -13.74 -42.07
N GLY A 487 19.43 -13.72 -41.85
CA GLY A 487 20.21 -14.94 -41.56
C GLY A 487 19.97 -15.52 -40.12
N LEU A 488 19.24 -14.85 -39.26
CA LEU A 488 19.11 -15.20 -37.82
C LEU A 488 17.81 -15.93 -37.49
N ALA A 489 17.45 -16.94 -38.25
CA ALA A 489 16.17 -17.65 -38.08
C ALA A 489 15.96 -18.29 -36.69
N SER A 490 17.03 -18.59 -35.94
CA SER A 490 16.96 -19.18 -34.61
C SER A 490 16.88 -18.14 -33.48
N LEU A 491 16.96 -16.84 -33.82
CA LEU A 491 17.07 -15.77 -32.82
C LEU A 491 15.81 -15.70 -31.94
N LYS A 492 16.01 -15.69 -30.64
CA LYS A 492 14.96 -15.59 -29.61
C LYS A 492 14.94 -14.22 -28.94
N THR A 493 16.10 -13.63 -28.68
CA THR A 493 16.26 -12.36 -27.99
C THR A 493 17.14 -11.41 -28.80
N LEU A 494 16.60 -10.24 -29.12
CA LEU A 494 17.28 -9.15 -29.80
C LEU A 494 17.25 -7.88 -28.94
N LEU A 495 18.44 -7.44 -28.49
CA LEU A 495 18.60 -6.25 -27.66
C LEU A 495 19.21 -5.11 -28.47
N LEU A 496 18.41 -4.07 -28.72
CA LEU A 496 18.76 -2.87 -29.49
C LEU A 496 18.56 -1.59 -28.65
N PHE A 497 18.36 -1.72 -27.35
CA PHE A 497 18.13 -0.57 -26.49
C PHE A 497 19.37 0.32 -26.34
N ASP A 498 19.17 1.57 -25.97
CA ASP A 498 20.24 2.56 -25.83
C ASP A 498 21.08 2.73 -27.10
N ASN A 499 20.41 2.96 -28.23
CA ASN A 499 20.98 3.32 -29.52
C ASN A 499 20.46 4.69 -29.99
N GLN A 500 20.61 4.99 -31.25
CA GLN A 500 20.15 6.23 -31.89
C GLN A 500 19.14 5.95 -33.02
N ILE A 501 18.46 4.77 -32.97
CA ILE A 501 17.57 4.33 -34.04
C ILE A 501 16.43 5.32 -34.17
N ALA A 502 16.38 6.00 -35.30
CA ALA A 502 15.34 6.97 -35.65
C ALA A 502 14.42 6.46 -36.77
N SER A 503 14.84 5.45 -37.52
CA SER A 503 14.07 4.87 -38.61
C SER A 503 14.25 3.34 -38.71
N MET A 504 13.22 2.66 -39.13
CA MET A 504 13.19 1.22 -39.42
C MET A 504 12.47 1.03 -40.75
N GLU A 505 13.10 0.35 -41.66
CA GLU A 505 12.48 0.03 -42.96
C GLU A 505 11.42 -1.06 -42.82
N ASP A 506 10.47 -1.08 -43.74
CA ASP A 506 9.49 -2.15 -43.87
C ASP A 506 10.19 -3.51 -44.09
N GLY A 507 9.96 -4.50 -43.26
CA GLY A 507 10.68 -5.77 -43.28
C GLY A 507 12.03 -5.76 -42.54
N ALA A 508 12.33 -4.74 -41.72
CA ALA A 508 13.55 -4.64 -40.92
C ALA A 508 13.84 -5.88 -40.07
N PHE A 509 12.83 -6.55 -39.59
CA PHE A 509 12.91 -7.78 -38.79
C PHE A 509 12.47 -9.05 -39.54
N GLU A 510 12.41 -8.98 -40.85
CA GLU A 510 12.06 -10.14 -41.69
C GLU A 510 13.07 -11.27 -41.50
N GLY A 511 12.57 -12.52 -41.39
CA GLY A 511 13.38 -13.73 -41.14
C GLY A 511 13.51 -14.10 -39.66
N LEU A 512 13.17 -13.22 -38.70
CA LEU A 512 13.23 -13.50 -37.26
C LEU A 512 12.01 -14.28 -36.74
N VAL A 513 11.64 -15.38 -37.40
CA VAL A 513 10.41 -16.12 -37.14
C VAL A 513 10.29 -16.72 -35.73
N ASN A 514 11.40 -16.89 -35.03
CA ASN A 514 11.47 -17.43 -33.67
C ASN A 514 11.69 -16.37 -32.58
N LEU A 515 11.69 -15.09 -32.96
CA LEU A 515 11.95 -14.02 -32.00
C LEU A 515 10.83 -13.94 -30.93
N ILE A 516 11.25 -13.99 -29.67
CA ILE A 516 10.42 -13.94 -28.48
C ILE A 516 10.47 -12.57 -27.84
N GLU A 517 11.66 -11.99 -27.78
CA GLU A 517 11.92 -10.72 -27.06
C GLU A 517 12.63 -9.74 -27.97
N LEU A 518 12.04 -8.53 -28.12
CA LEU A 518 12.62 -7.39 -28.83
C LEU A 518 12.66 -6.18 -27.91
N LYS A 519 13.87 -5.65 -27.62
CA LYS A 519 14.07 -4.43 -26.85
C LYS A 519 14.63 -3.31 -27.71
N LEU A 520 13.83 -2.27 -27.88
CA LEU A 520 14.12 -1.04 -28.61
C LEU A 520 14.07 0.21 -27.69
N ALA A 521 14.12 0.00 -26.37
CA ALA A 521 14.04 1.09 -25.41
C ALA A 521 15.20 2.09 -25.57
N SER A 522 14.99 3.34 -25.13
CA SER A 522 16.04 4.38 -25.18
C SER A 522 16.65 4.59 -26.56
N ASN A 523 15.82 4.76 -27.57
CA ASN A 523 16.18 5.11 -28.94
C ASN A 523 15.57 6.47 -29.33
N LYS A 524 15.52 6.75 -30.64
CA LYS A 524 14.94 7.98 -31.21
C LYS A 524 13.72 7.68 -32.09
N ILE A 525 13.06 6.54 -31.87
CA ILE A 525 11.95 6.06 -32.71
C ILE A 525 10.77 7.03 -32.59
N PRO A 526 10.33 7.65 -33.70
CA PRO A 526 9.14 8.50 -33.70
C PRO A 526 7.86 7.65 -33.82
N GLN A 527 6.69 8.32 -33.65
CA GLN A 527 5.37 7.70 -33.73
C GLN A 527 5.14 6.83 -34.98
N ILE A 528 5.65 7.29 -36.12
CA ILE A 528 5.30 6.76 -37.45
C ILE A 528 5.94 5.41 -37.74
N ASP A 529 7.05 5.06 -37.08
CA ASP A 529 7.84 3.88 -37.44
C ASP A 529 7.40 2.59 -36.74
N ILE A 530 6.42 2.65 -35.82
CA ILE A 530 5.78 1.44 -35.30
C ILE A 530 4.58 1.11 -36.17
N ARG A 531 4.84 0.86 -37.42
CA ARG A 531 3.83 0.43 -38.39
C ARG A 531 3.65 -1.08 -38.34
N LYS A 532 2.46 -1.54 -38.74
CA LYS A 532 2.13 -2.94 -38.96
C LYS A 532 3.19 -3.71 -39.75
N THR A 533 3.77 -3.08 -40.77
CA THR A 533 4.74 -3.69 -41.71
C THR A 533 6.12 -3.96 -41.09
N VAL A 534 6.58 -3.15 -40.16
CA VAL A 534 7.86 -3.34 -39.46
C VAL A 534 7.85 -4.59 -38.58
N LEU A 535 6.75 -4.84 -37.85
CA LEU A 535 6.61 -5.94 -36.89
C LEU A 535 5.99 -7.21 -37.50
N SER A 536 5.54 -7.17 -38.77
CA SER A 536 4.80 -8.29 -39.40
C SER A 536 5.59 -9.60 -39.48
N GLY A 537 6.93 -9.53 -39.55
CA GLY A 537 7.83 -10.68 -39.61
C GLY A 537 8.04 -11.42 -38.26
N LEU A 538 7.34 -11.04 -37.18
CA LEU A 538 7.59 -11.51 -35.82
C LEU A 538 6.40 -12.27 -35.20
N PRO A 539 6.02 -13.45 -35.71
CA PRO A 539 4.79 -14.16 -35.31
C PRO A 539 4.84 -14.69 -33.85
N ARG A 540 6.04 -14.89 -33.29
CA ARG A 540 6.25 -15.46 -31.95
C ARG A 540 6.63 -14.42 -30.90
N LEU A 541 6.58 -13.15 -31.26
CA LEU A 541 6.99 -12.07 -30.34
C LEU A 541 6.04 -12.04 -29.12
N THR A 542 6.60 -12.27 -27.93
CA THR A 542 5.87 -12.18 -26.66
C THR A 542 6.20 -10.93 -25.85
N THR A 543 7.42 -10.38 -26.03
CA THR A 543 7.85 -9.20 -25.29
C THR A 543 8.39 -8.12 -26.23
N LEU A 544 7.78 -6.95 -26.17
CA LEU A 544 8.22 -5.77 -26.90
C LEU A 544 8.43 -4.61 -25.94
N ASP A 545 9.65 -4.06 -25.96
CA ASP A 545 9.97 -2.86 -25.18
C ASP A 545 10.38 -1.71 -26.12
N ILE A 546 9.53 -0.70 -26.20
CA ILE A 546 9.74 0.55 -26.97
C ILE A 546 9.70 1.78 -26.05
N SER A 547 9.97 1.58 -24.77
CA SER A 547 10.03 2.66 -23.78
C SER A 547 11.15 3.67 -24.06
N CYS A 548 11.08 4.84 -23.47
CA CYS A 548 12.11 5.90 -23.59
C CYS A 548 12.43 6.31 -25.03
N ASN A 549 11.45 6.33 -25.92
CA ASN A 549 11.58 6.79 -27.32
C ASN A 549 10.95 8.18 -27.52
N TYR A 550 10.56 8.53 -28.71
CA TYR A 550 9.93 9.81 -29.08
C TYR A 550 8.53 9.61 -29.67
N ILE A 551 7.85 8.54 -29.27
CA ILE A 551 6.51 8.22 -29.74
C ILE A 551 5.53 9.25 -29.15
N THR A 552 4.77 9.93 -30.02
CA THR A 552 3.77 10.95 -29.64
C THR A 552 2.55 10.83 -30.53
N TYR A 553 1.36 11.12 -29.98
CA TYR A 553 0.10 11.21 -30.72
C TYR A 553 -0.54 12.55 -30.43
N VAL A 554 -1.17 13.16 -31.47
CA VAL A 554 -1.75 14.49 -31.37
C VAL A 554 -3.13 14.46 -30.73
N ASN A 555 -3.84 13.35 -30.92
CA ASN A 555 -5.21 13.12 -30.44
C ASN A 555 -5.46 11.64 -30.18
N ASP A 556 -6.67 11.30 -29.74
CA ASP A 556 -7.11 9.94 -29.43
C ASP A 556 -7.76 9.24 -30.64
N ASP A 557 -7.70 9.82 -31.84
CA ASP A 557 -8.34 9.27 -33.04
C ASP A 557 -7.81 7.86 -33.35
N LYS A 558 -8.65 7.07 -34.04
CA LYS A 558 -8.29 5.73 -34.47
C LYS A 558 -7.17 5.76 -35.49
N LEU A 559 -6.16 4.93 -35.22
CA LEU A 559 -5.03 4.72 -36.15
C LEU A 559 -5.50 3.78 -37.28
N ASN A 560 -5.03 4.06 -38.49
CA ASN A 560 -5.31 3.22 -39.67
C ASN A 560 -4.01 2.99 -40.47
N PRO A 561 -3.45 1.78 -40.46
CA PRO A 561 -3.83 0.61 -39.67
C PRO A 561 -3.41 0.69 -38.19
N PRO A 562 -4.01 -0.11 -37.29
CA PRO A 562 -3.57 -0.25 -35.91
C PRO A 562 -2.15 -0.85 -35.85
N PRO A 563 -1.27 -0.37 -34.94
CA PRO A 563 0.15 -0.75 -34.95
C PRO A 563 0.40 -2.25 -34.64
N PHE A 564 -0.44 -2.87 -33.85
CA PHE A 564 -0.26 -4.24 -33.35
C PHE A 564 -1.31 -5.24 -33.87
N SER A 565 -2.02 -4.94 -34.93
CA SER A 565 -3.14 -5.76 -35.40
C SER A 565 -2.77 -7.23 -35.72
N HIS A 566 -1.48 -7.51 -35.97
CA HIS A 566 -0.96 -8.88 -36.24
C HIS A 566 -0.18 -9.49 -35.09
N GLN A 567 0.03 -8.77 -34.00
CA GLN A 567 0.84 -9.24 -32.87
C GLN A 567 0.00 -10.01 -31.82
N THR A 568 -0.69 -11.06 -32.27
CA THR A 568 -1.62 -11.82 -31.41
C THR A 568 -0.93 -12.62 -30.30
N SER A 569 0.37 -12.86 -30.41
CA SER A 569 1.20 -13.58 -29.43
C SER A 569 1.80 -12.68 -28.37
N LEU A 570 1.69 -11.34 -28.50
CA LEU A 570 2.33 -10.41 -27.59
C LEU A 570 1.71 -10.47 -26.18
N GLU A 571 2.55 -10.74 -25.19
CA GLU A 571 2.17 -10.86 -23.78
C GLU A 571 2.62 -9.64 -22.96
N ASN A 572 3.77 -9.06 -23.30
CA ASN A 572 4.36 -7.94 -22.55
C ASN A 572 4.64 -6.77 -23.49
N LEU A 573 4.02 -5.62 -23.22
CA LEU A 573 4.25 -4.37 -23.98
C LEU A 573 4.68 -3.27 -23.04
N HIS A 574 5.88 -2.71 -23.28
CA HIS A 574 6.44 -1.59 -22.52
C HIS A 574 6.56 -0.37 -23.43
N ILE A 575 5.83 0.70 -23.08
CA ILE A 575 5.85 1.99 -23.83
C ILE A 575 6.15 3.19 -22.92
N HIS A 576 6.49 2.96 -21.66
CA HIS A 576 6.63 3.99 -20.63
C HIS A 576 7.75 5.02 -20.96
N SER A 577 7.67 6.20 -20.31
CA SER A 577 8.72 7.21 -20.31
C SER A 577 9.09 7.74 -21.70
N GLN A 578 8.10 8.08 -22.55
CA GLN A 578 8.38 8.70 -23.85
C GLN A 578 8.97 10.11 -23.63
N ARG A 579 10.02 10.46 -24.44
CA ARG A 579 10.77 11.69 -24.26
C ARG A 579 9.98 12.93 -24.73
N HIS A 580 10.43 14.13 -24.37
CA HIS A 580 9.82 15.44 -24.57
C HIS A 580 8.49 15.61 -23.82
N LYS A 581 7.36 15.67 -24.54
CA LYS A 581 6.03 15.91 -23.96
C LYS A 581 5.28 14.64 -23.56
N GLY A 582 5.94 13.46 -23.60
CA GLY A 582 5.28 12.17 -23.41
C GLY A 582 4.39 11.81 -24.61
N LEU A 583 3.51 10.83 -24.41
CA LEU A 583 2.55 10.41 -25.45
C LEU A 583 1.41 11.42 -25.60
N SER A 584 1.04 12.11 -24.52
CA SER A 584 -0.07 13.04 -24.35
C SER A 584 -1.44 12.41 -24.54
N HIS A 585 -1.63 11.63 -25.58
CA HIS A 585 -2.85 10.92 -25.94
C HIS A 585 -2.55 9.47 -26.31
N LEU A 586 -3.45 8.55 -25.97
CA LEU A 586 -3.37 7.16 -26.40
C LEU A 586 -4.54 6.87 -27.35
N PRO A 587 -4.29 6.59 -28.64
CA PRO A 587 -5.36 6.32 -29.61
C PRO A 587 -6.23 5.15 -29.18
N ILE A 588 -7.53 5.24 -29.42
CA ILE A 588 -8.54 4.28 -28.94
C ILE A 588 -8.22 2.84 -29.33
N ASN A 589 -7.69 2.63 -30.58
CA ASN A 589 -7.36 1.32 -31.11
C ASN A 589 -5.85 0.99 -31.05
N PHE A 590 -5.10 1.66 -30.19
CA PHE A 590 -3.66 1.42 -30.06
C PHE A 590 -3.34 -0.03 -29.68
N LEU A 591 -4.15 -0.65 -28.82
CA LEU A 591 -3.97 -2.04 -28.35
C LEU A 591 -4.72 -3.06 -29.21
N GLU A 592 -5.25 -2.67 -30.37
CA GLU A 592 -5.98 -3.59 -31.24
C GLU A 592 -5.08 -4.71 -31.76
N GLY A 593 -5.56 -5.96 -31.65
CA GLY A 593 -4.80 -7.20 -32.01
C GLY A 593 -4.16 -7.91 -30.81
N LEU A 594 -3.93 -7.23 -29.67
CA LEU A 594 -3.18 -7.76 -28.53
C LEU A 594 -4.02 -8.67 -27.59
N LYS A 595 -4.64 -9.71 -28.15
CA LYS A 595 -5.53 -10.62 -27.40
C LYS A 595 -4.83 -11.42 -26.30
N SER A 596 -3.51 -11.64 -26.42
CA SER A 596 -2.69 -12.37 -25.45
C SER A 596 -2.03 -11.49 -24.40
N LEU A 597 -2.22 -10.17 -24.45
CA LEU A 597 -1.50 -9.24 -23.59
C LEU A 597 -1.79 -9.49 -22.10
N LEU A 598 -0.71 -9.78 -21.37
CA LEU A 598 -0.72 -10.00 -19.92
C LEU A 598 -0.22 -8.78 -19.14
N ALA A 599 0.81 -8.08 -19.65
CA ALA A 599 1.40 -6.94 -19.00
C ALA A 599 1.49 -5.72 -19.93
N PHE A 600 0.97 -4.59 -19.46
CA PHE A 600 1.07 -3.31 -20.14
C PHE A 600 1.69 -2.28 -19.23
N LYS A 601 2.87 -1.73 -19.65
CA LYS A 601 3.56 -0.66 -18.93
C LYS A 601 3.51 0.63 -19.73
N ALA A 602 2.69 1.55 -19.27
CA ALA A 602 2.40 2.84 -19.89
C ALA A 602 2.58 4.01 -18.89
N GLY A 603 3.54 3.90 -17.99
CA GLY A 603 3.86 4.95 -17.02
C GLY A 603 4.68 6.08 -17.63
N SER A 604 4.62 7.29 -17.04
CA SER A 604 5.36 8.49 -17.50
C SER A 604 5.11 8.84 -18.95
N LEU A 605 3.86 8.92 -19.36
CA LEU A 605 3.46 9.28 -20.72
C LEU A 605 2.74 10.63 -20.79
N ASN A 606 2.53 11.32 -19.67
CA ASN A 606 1.77 12.55 -19.53
C ASN A 606 0.32 12.44 -20.08
N ILE A 607 -0.28 11.25 -19.97
CA ILE A 607 -1.66 11.02 -20.39
C ILE A 607 -2.58 11.66 -19.35
N LYS A 608 -3.56 12.46 -19.85
CA LYS A 608 -4.55 13.11 -19.00
C LYS A 608 -5.83 12.29 -18.86
N ASP A 609 -6.24 11.63 -19.93
CA ASP A 609 -7.45 10.83 -19.99
C ASP A 609 -7.25 9.57 -20.82
N LEU A 610 -8.00 8.51 -20.48
CA LEU A 610 -8.06 7.27 -21.24
C LEU A 610 -9.51 7.01 -21.68
N HIS A 611 -9.68 6.70 -22.96
CA HIS A 611 -11.00 6.36 -23.48
C HIS A 611 -11.52 5.07 -22.82
N PRO A 612 -12.81 4.95 -22.47
CA PRO A 612 -13.37 3.75 -21.84
C PRO A 612 -13.10 2.42 -22.59
N ASP A 613 -12.97 2.46 -23.92
CA ASP A 613 -12.72 1.30 -24.77
C ASP A 613 -11.23 0.99 -24.99
N THR A 614 -10.30 1.72 -24.32
CA THR A 614 -8.85 1.53 -24.52
C THR A 614 -8.43 0.06 -24.34
N PHE A 615 -8.99 -0.64 -23.37
CA PHE A 615 -8.61 -2.01 -23.04
C PHE A 615 -9.53 -3.09 -23.65
N ILE A 616 -10.45 -2.74 -24.55
CA ILE A 616 -11.43 -3.68 -25.12
C ILE A 616 -10.78 -4.90 -25.82
N HIS A 617 -9.57 -4.70 -26.35
CA HIS A 617 -8.82 -5.74 -27.06
C HIS A 617 -7.88 -6.57 -26.17
N THR A 618 -7.82 -6.31 -24.85
CA THR A 618 -6.86 -6.94 -23.93
C THR A 618 -7.52 -7.70 -22.76
N PRO A 619 -8.39 -8.69 -23.02
CA PRO A 619 -9.18 -9.38 -21.99
C PRO A 619 -8.34 -10.25 -21.04
N ARG A 620 -7.07 -10.53 -21.38
CA ARG A 620 -6.12 -11.30 -20.56
C ARG A 620 -5.24 -10.46 -19.68
N LEU A 621 -5.38 -9.12 -19.73
CA LEU A 621 -4.51 -8.21 -18.99
C LEU A 621 -4.52 -8.54 -17.49
N TRP A 622 -3.33 -8.79 -16.95
CA TRP A 622 -3.09 -9.20 -15.58
C TRP A 622 -2.29 -8.14 -14.80
N TYR A 623 -1.40 -7.43 -15.50
CA TYR A 623 -0.53 -6.38 -14.97
C TYR A 623 -0.74 -5.07 -15.75
N LEU A 624 -1.12 -4.00 -15.06
CA LEU A 624 -1.28 -2.67 -15.66
C LEU A 624 -0.49 -1.65 -14.84
N ASP A 625 0.46 -0.98 -15.50
CA ASP A 625 1.18 0.15 -14.93
C ASP A 625 0.94 1.41 -15.77
N ILE A 626 0.16 2.31 -15.22
CA ILE A 626 -0.13 3.64 -15.79
C ILE A 626 0.29 4.74 -14.82
N SER A 627 1.29 4.48 -14.00
CA SER A 627 1.87 5.42 -13.03
C SER A 627 2.51 6.62 -13.70
N LYS A 628 2.72 7.70 -12.95
CA LYS A 628 3.39 8.93 -13.42
C LYS A 628 2.71 9.53 -14.66
N ASN A 629 1.39 9.54 -14.67
CA ASN A 629 0.56 10.23 -15.63
C ASN A 629 -0.20 11.38 -14.95
N GLU A 630 -1.03 12.10 -15.65
CA GLU A 630 -1.73 13.28 -15.12
C GLU A 630 -3.26 13.12 -15.30
N PHE A 631 -3.82 12.03 -14.77
CA PHE A 631 -5.24 11.76 -14.94
C PHE A 631 -6.12 12.81 -14.26
N THR A 632 -7.06 13.37 -15.02
CA THR A 632 -8.08 14.27 -14.48
C THR A 632 -9.22 13.47 -13.86
N ALA A 633 -9.63 12.38 -14.52
CA ALA A 633 -10.61 11.43 -14.02
C ALA A 633 -10.43 10.07 -14.69
N LEU A 634 -10.52 9.00 -13.92
CA LEU A 634 -10.60 7.64 -14.45
C LEU A 634 -12.06 7.15 -14.34
N MET A 635 -12.55 6.50 -15.39
CA MET A 635 -13.92 5.98 -15.41
C MET A 635 -13.95 4.49 -15.03
N PRO A 636 -14.90 4.01 -14.23
CA PRO A 636 -15.03 2.58 -13.91
C PRO A 636 -15.12 1.70 -15.16
N LYS A 637 -15.79 2.14 -16.21
CA LYS A 637 -15.98 1.44 -17.49
C LYS A 637 -14.65 1.08 -18.18
N LEU A 638 -13.58 1.84 -17.94
CA LEU A 638 -12.25 1.59 -18.50
C LEU A 638 -11.75 0.17 -18.17
N PHE A 639 -12.07 -0.33 -16.98
CA PHE A 639 -11.56 -1.61 -16.47
C PHE A 639 -12.47 -2.80 -16.74
N HIS A 640 -13.72 -2.58 -17.19
CA HIS A 640 -14.67 -3.67 -17.47
C HIS A 640 -14.13 -4.73 -18.45
N PRO A 641 -13.36 -4.37 -19.51
CA PRO A 641 -12.79 -5.34 -20.42
C PRO A 641 -11.66 -6.20 -19.82
N THR A 642 -11.16 -5.90 -18.62
CA THR A 642 -9.98 -6.53 -18.00
C THR A 642 -10.32 -7.32 -16.71
N PRO A 643 -11.20 -8.33 -16.74
CA PRO A 643 -11.65 -9.04 -15.53
C PRO A 643 -10.56 -9.90 -14.86
N ARG A 644 -9.40 -10.06 -15.51
CA ARG A 644 -8.24 -10.80 -15.01
C ARG A 644 -7.17 -9.92 -14.38
N LEU A 645 -7.41 -8.62 -14.31
CA LEU A 645 -6.43 -7.67 -13.74
C LEU A 645 -6.16 -8.03 -12.28
N ASN A 646 -4.87 -8.22 -11.97
CA ASN A 646 -4.41 -8.63 -10.67
C ASN A 646 -3.50 -7.56 -10.02
N ARG A 647 -2.69 -6.87 -10.83
CA ARG A 647 -1.78 -5.84 -10.37
C ARG A 647 -2.05 -4.52 -11.07
N LEU A 648 -2.34 -3.47 -10.29
CA LEU A 648 -2.65 -2.13 -10.79
C LEU A 648 -1.71 -1.11 -10.14
N TYR A 649 -0.95 -0.40 -10.98
CA TYR A 649 0.00 0.63 -10.58
C TYR A 649 -0.47 2.00 -11.09
N LEU A 650 -0.70 2.92 -10.17
CA LEU A 650 -1.23 4.27 -10.38
C LEU A 650 -0.48 5.33 -9.56
N SER A 651 0.79 5.06 -9.20
CA SER A 651 1.59 6.02 -8.42
C SER A 651 1.89 7.29 -9.19
N LYS A 652 1.90 8.45 -8.54
CA LYS A 652 2.14 9.76 -9.17
C LYS A 652 1.22 10.04 -10.36
N ALA A 653 -0.07 9.80 -10.21
CA ALA A 653 -1.06 9.92 -11.27
C ALA A 653 -2.04 11.10 -11.05
N ARG A 654 -1.80 11.95 -10.05
CA ARG A 654 -2.63 13.11 -9.63
C ARG A 654 -4.05 12.72 -9.22
N LEU A 655 -4.25 11.50 -8.76
CA LEU A 655 -5.55 11.02 -8.32
C LEU A 655 -5.95 11.70 -7.00
N GLN A 656 -7.17 12.23 -6.94
CA GLN A 656 -7.74 12.85 -5.74
C GLN A 656 -8.61 11.86 -4.93
N SER A 657 -9.14 10.83 -5.58
CA SER A 657 -10.03 9.83 -5.00
C SER A 657 -9.82 8.47 -5.67
N LEU A 658 -10.23 7.41 -4.98
CA LEU A 658 -10.26 6.04 -5.50
C LEU A 658 -11.68 5.60 -5.93
N ASP A 659 -12.66 6.51 -5.96
CA ASP A 659 -14.06 6.17 -6.23
C ASP A 659 -14.30 5.57 -7.63
N PHE A 660 -13.39 5.80 -8.58
CA PHE A 660 -13.45 5.16 -9.91
C PHE A 660 -13.32 3.63 -9.84
N LEU A 661 -12.81 3.06 -8.72
CA LEU A 661 -12.75 1.61 -8.51
C LEU A 661 -14.12 1.03 -8.14
N ILE A 662 -15.06 1.86 -7.70
CA ILE A 662 -16.42 1.45 -7.39
C ILE A 662 -17.12 1.09 -8.71
N GLY A 663 -17.54 -0.17 -8.82
CA GLY A 663 -18.17 -0.67 -10.06
C GLY A 663 -17.21 -0.99 -11.21
N ALA A 664 -15.90 -0.90 -11.03
CA ALA A 664 -14.89 -1.20 -12.06
C ALA A 664 -14.71 -2.71 -12.37
N ASN A 665 -15.40 -3.59 -11.65
CA ASN A 665 -15.32 -5.06 -11.80
C ASN A 665 -13.90 -5.66 -11.60
N LEU A 666 -13.15 -5.12 -10.64
CA LEU A 666 -11.76 -5.48 -10.35
C LEU A 666 -11.62 -6.49 -9.20
N SER A 667 -12.51 -7.47 -9.12
CA SER A 667 -12.58 -8.46 -8.03
C SER A 667 -11.35 -9.34 -7.85
N ARG A 668 -10.43 -9.38 -8.84
CA ARG A 668 -9.20 -10.18 -8.81
C ARG A 668 -7.94 -9.37 -8.51
N VAL A 669 -8.06 -8.07 -8.29
CA VAL A 669 -6.89 -7.24 -7.97
C VAL A 669 -6.38 -7.60 -6.58
N THR A 670 -5.14 -8.09 -6.53
CA THR A 670 -4.44 -8.43 -5.28
C THR A 670 -3.42 -7.36 -4.90
N PHE A 671 -2.95 -6.58 -5.87
CA PHE A 671 -1.91 -5.58 -5.69
C PHE A 671 -2.38 -4.24 -6.26
N LEU A 672 -2.50 -3.23 -5.39
CA LEU A 672 -2.83 -1.86 -5.76
C LEU A 672 -1.77 -0.89 -5.24
N GLN A 673 -1.15 -0.13 -6.13
CA GLN A 673 -0.18 0.90 -5.79
C GLN A 673 -0.67 2.27 -6.27
N VAL A 674 -0.97 3.15 -5.33
CA VAL A 674 -1.48 4.52 -5.55
C VAL A 674 -0.69 5.56 -4.74
N SER A 675 0.58 5.27 -4.48
CA SER A 675 1.47 6.17 -3.75
C SER A 675 1.77 7.45 -4.54
N LYS A 676 2.09 8.53 -3.82
CA LYS A 676 2.44 9.84 -4.41
C LYS A 676 1.33 10.41 -5.28
N ASN A 677 0.12 10.40 -4.78
CA ASN A 677 -1.06 11.03 -5.37
C ASN A 677 -1.60 12.11 -4.43
N ASP A 678 -2.73 12.70 -4.80
CA ASP A 678 -3.40 13.75 -4.02
C ASP A 678 -4.65 13.21 -3.30
N ILE A 679 -4.64 11.92 -2.92
CA ILE A 679 -5.77 11.27 -2.27
C ILE A 679 -5.90 11.82 -0.85
N THR A 680 -7.06 12.37 -0.56
CA THR A 680 -7.34 13.00 0.75
C THR A 680 -8.17 12.11 1.66
N VAL A 681 -9.14 11.39 1.11
CA VAL A 681 -10.06 10.50 1.84
C VAL A 681 -10.20 9.19 1.09
N VAL A 682 -10.25 8.09 1.81
CA VAL A 682 -10.54 6.76 1.26
C VAL A 682 -11.98 6.41 1.57
N ASN A 683 -12.78 6.16 0.55
CA ASN A 683 -14.16 5.73 0.72
C ASN A 683 -14.20 4.23 1.09
N GLU A 684 -14.87 3.89 2.17
CA GLU A 684 -15.01 2.50 2.66
C GLU A 684 -15.55 1.55 1.57
N THR A 685 -16.45 2.04 0.72
CA THR A 685 -17.04 1.24 -0.35
C THR A 685 -16.01 0.78 -1.38
N VAL A 686 -14.92 1.53 -1.61
CA VAL A 686 -13.85 1.17 -2.56
C VAL A 686 -13.26 -0.19 -2.23
N LEU A 687 -12.89 -0.42 -0.94
CA LEU A 687 -12.25 -1.66 -0.51
C LEU A 687 -13.20 -2.86 -0.59
N ARG A 688 -14.50 -2.65 -0.42
CA ARG A 688 -15.52 -3.70 -0.62
C ARG A 688 -15.60 -4.18 -2.07
N TYR A 689 -15.24 -3.33 -3.04
CA TYR A 689 -15.17 -3.71 -4.47
C TYR A 689 -13.86 -4.41 -4.85
N LEU A 690 -12.90 -4.52 -3.93
CA LEU A 690 -11.61 -5.18 -4.10
C LEU A 690 -11.42 -6.38 -3.14
N PRO A 691 -12.27 -7.40 -3.20
CA PRO A 691 -12.30 -8.47 -2.19
C PRO A 691 -11.04 -9.36 -2.17
N ALA A 692 -10.23 -9.35 -3.24
CA ALA A 692 -8.99 -10.11 -3.33
C ALA A 692 -7.75 -9.29 -2.98
N LEU A 693 -7.90 -8.03 -2.53
CA LEU A 693 -6.77 -7.15 -2.26
C LEU A 693 -5.90 -7.71 -1.12
N THR A 694 -4.60 -7.83 -1.37
CA THR A 694 -3.61 -8.31 -0.39
C THR A 694 -2.47 -7.32 -0.15
N TYR A 695 -2.31 -6.35 -1.05
CA TYR A 695 -1.24 -5.35 -0.98
C TYR A 695 -1.77 -4.00 -1.43
N LEU A 696 -1.68 -3.01 -0.55
CA LEU A 696 -2.09 -1.63 -0.79
C LEU A 696 -0.95 -0.67 -0.43
N ASP A 697 -0.41 0.04 -1.43
CA ASP A 697 0.58 1.10 -1.23
C ASP A 697 -0.05 2.46 -1.51
N MET A 698 -0.20 3.25 -0.46
CA MET A 698 -0.77 4.60 -0.47
C MET A 698 0.19 5.65 0.12
N GLN A 699 1.49 5.36 0.18
CA GLN A 699 2.49 6.27 0.74
C GLN A 699 2.48 7.64 0.03
N ASP A 700 2.87 8.68 0.74
CA ASP A 700 3.00 10.04 0.21
C ASP A 700 1.68 10.55 -0.46
N ASN A 701 0.54 10.34 0.18
CA ASN A 701 -0.74 10.97 -0.15
C ASN A 701 -1.09 12.06 0.86
N ALA A 702 -2.04 12.92 0.52
CA ALA A 702 -2.41 14.10 1.31
C ALA A 702 -3.61 13.82 2.21
N PHE A 703 -3.53 12.84 3.11
CA PHE A 703 -4.66 12.41 3.95
C PHE A 703 -5.23 13.55 4.79
N THR A 704 -6.57 13.60 4.88
CA THR A 704 -7.27 14.39 5.89
C THR A 704 -7.37 13.53 7.16
N CYS A 705 -7.22 14.15 8.33
CA CYS A 705 -7.34 13.45 9.59
C CYS A 705 -8.57 13.96 10.35
N GLY A 706 -9.70 13.50 9.92
CA GLY A 706 -11.00 13.83 10.50
C GLY A 706 -11.76 12.58 10.92
N CYS A 707 -12.94 12.79 11.48
CA CYS A 707 -13.82 11.68 11.87
C CYS A 707 -14.30 10.82 10.69
N SER A 708 -14.23 11.32 9.46
CA SER A 708 -14.49 10.56 8.24
C SER A 708 -13.48 9.44 7.96
N ASP A 709 -12.27 9.57 8.50
CA ASP A 709 -11.17 8.65 8.17
C ASP A 709 -10.91 7.61 9.28
N THR A 710 -11.67 7.69 10.38
CA THR A 710 -11.57 6.77 11.53
C THR A 710 -11.76 5.32 11.11
N TRP A 711 -12.70 5.05 10.19
CA TRP A 711 -12.94 3.71 9.67
C TRP A 711 -11.71 3.15 8.94
N PHE A 712 -10.96 3.99 8.19
CA PHE A 712 -9.77 3.55 7.44
C PHE A 712 -8.64 3.16 8.39
N VAL A 713 -8.43 3.93 9.46
CA VAL A 713 -7.47 3.58 10.52
C VAL A 713 -7.89 2.27 11.20
N GLN A 714 -9.15 2.14 11.61
CA GLN A 714 -9.68 0.91 12.21
C GLN A 714 -9.60 -0.28 11.26
N TRP A 715 -9.88 -0.06 9.97
CA TRP A 715 -9.75 -1.10 8.96
C TRP A 715 -8.29 -1.54 8.80
N MET A 716 -7.33 -0.60 8.73
CA MET A 716 -5.90 -0.93 8.65
C MET A 716 -5.43 -1.76 9.86
N GLU A 717 -5.97 -1.48 11.05
CA GLU A 717 -5.62 -2.20 12.28
C GLU A 717 -6.33 -3.55 12.42
N SER A 718 -7.50 -3.70 11.86
CA SER A 718 -8.36 -4.90 12.02
C SER A 718 -8.32 -5.85 10.83
N ASP A 719 -8.00 -5.37 9.61
CA ASP A 719 -7.97 -6.22 8.42
C ASP A 719 -6.77 -7.17 8.45
N ASN A 720 -7.02 -8.46 8.29
CA ASN A 720 -6.00 -9.50 8.30
C ASN A 720 -5.68 -10.05 6.91
N GLN A 721 -6.27 -9.50 5.86
CA GLN A 721 -6.06 -9.90 4.46
C GLN A 721 -5.14 -8.95 3.71
N THR A 722 -5.29 -7.63 3.90
CA THR A 722 -4.60 -6.61 3.11
C THR A 722 -3.45 -6.01 3.89
N GLN A 723 -2.25 -6.10 3.34
CA GLN A 723 -1.11 -5.36 3.84
C GLN A 723 -1.13 -3.93 3.31
N VAL A 724 -1.21 -2.94 4.20
CA VAL A 724 -1.03 -1.52 3.86
C VAL A 724 0.43 -1.14 4.07
N VAL A 725 1.10 -0.75 2.98
CA VAL A 725 2.55 -0.49 2.98
C VAL A 725 2.88 0.87 3.58
N GLY A 726 3.78 0.90 4.55
CA GLY A 726 4.27 2.13 5.16
C GLY A 726 3.19 2.93 5.88
N ALA A 727 2.12 2.30 6.34
CA ALA A 727 1.00 2.97 7.01
C ALA A 727 1.44 3.77 8.26
N GLY A 728 2.49 3.31 8.96
CA GLY A 728 3.11 4.06 10.07
C GLY A 728 3.80 5.36 9.67
N GLU A 729 3.98 5.61 8.37
CA GLU A 729 4.56 6.84 7.82
C GLU A 729 3.50 7.77 7.19
N PHE A 730 2.23 7.36 7.17
CA PHE A 730 1.15 8.21 6.65
C PHE A 730 1.00 9.44 7.54
N THR A 731 0.99 10.61 6.92
CA THR A 731 0.89 11.89 7.62
C THR A 731 -0.38 12.63 7.26
N CYS A 732 -0.89 13.37 8.23
CA CYS A 732 -2.02 14.27 8.06
C CYS A 732 -1.61 15.51 7.28
N ASN A 733 -2.43 15.93 6.32
CA ASN A 733 -2.26 17.19 5.61
C ASN A 733 -3.30 18.25 6.04
N TYR A 734 -4.44 17.81 6.56
CA TYR A 734 -5.53 18.66 7.06
C TYR A 734 -6.24 17.94 8.23
N PRO A 735 -6.71 18.66 9.28
CA PRO A 735 -6.65 20.09 9.50
C PRO A 735 -5.23 20.61 9.82
N ALA A 736 -5.04 21.94 9.77
CA ALA A 736 -3.71 22.56 9.92
C ALA A 736 -3.03 22.26 11.26
N GLU A 737 -3.82 22.05 12.34
CA GLU A 737 -3.33 21.71 13.67
C GLU A 737 -2.72 20.31 13.75
N LEU A 738 -3.12 19.40 12.86
CA LEU A 738 -2.64 18.02 12.80
C LEU A 738 -1.65 17.79 11.64
N LYS A 739 -1.29 18.84 10.92
CA LYS A 739 -0.38 18.72 9.78
C LYS A 739 0.94 18.08 10.22
N ASP A 740 1.43 17.16 9.38
CA ASP A 740 2.66 16.37 9.57
C ASP A 740 2.63 15.41 10.77
N THR A 741 1.51 15.30 11.51
CA THR A 741 1.33 14.24 12.50
C THR A 741 1.05 12.91 11.79
N LYS A 742 1.46 11.79 12.38
CA LYS A 742 1.20 10.48 11.79
C LYS A 742 -0.27 10.10 11.93
N LEU A 743 -0.88 9.63 10.86
CA LEU A 743 -2.30 9.25 10.81
C LEU A 743 -2.68 8.24 11.90
N LEU A 744 -1.79 7.31 12.23
CA LEU A 744 -2.01 6.28 13.25
C LEU A 744 -1.80 6.79 14.69
N ASP A 745 -1.07 7.89 14.87
CA ASP A 745 -0.82 8.48 16.19
C ASP A 745 -1.88 9.51 16.56
N VAL A 746 -2.78 9.88 15.62
CA VAL A 746 -3.89 10.78 15.92
C VAL A 746 -4.87 10.10 16.84
N GLU A 747 -5.02 10.60 18.07
CA GLU A 747 -6.04 10.13 19.01
C GLU A 747 -7.43 10.45 18.47
N LEU A 748 -7.96 9.55 17.65
CA LEU A 748 -9.32 9.62 17.10
C LEU A 748 -10.39 9.25 18.13
N GLN A 749 -10.02 9.20 19.43
CA GLN A 749 -10.94 8.91 20.55
C GLN A 749 -12.13 9.86 20.61
N PHE A 750 -11.96 11.10 20.14
CA PHE A 750 -13.06 12.06 19.99
C PHE A 750 -14.08 11.71 18.91
N CYS A 751 -13.73 10.85 17.97
CA CYS A 751 -14.60 10.43 16.87
C CYS A 751 -15.29 9.09 17.10
N THR A 752 -14.98 8.39 18.19
CA THR A 752 -15.58 7.12 18.50
C THR A 752 -16.99 7.29 19.10
N VAL A 753 -17.81 6.27 18.93
CA VAL A 753 -19.23 6.17 19.29
C VAL A 753 -19.58 6.67 20.72
N HIS A 754 -18.60 6.78 21.63
CA HIS A 754 -18.84 7.25 22.99
C HIS A 754 -19.30 8.70 23.07
N ILE A 755 -18.76 9.62 22.24
CA ILE A 755 -19.27 11.01 22.20
C ILE A 755 -20.65 11.04 21.56
N GLY A 756 -20.86 10.31 20.47
CA GLY A 756 -22.17 10.12 19.85
C GLY A 756 -23.17 9.48 20.81
N LEU A 757 -22.74 8.49 21.60
CA LEU A 757 -23.57 7.86 22.63
C LEU A 757 -23.89 8.85 23.77
N TYR A 758 -22.92 9.65 24.22
CA TYR A 758 -23.16 10.69 25.24
C TYR A 758 -24.09 11.78 24.71
N TYR A 759 -23.89 12.24 23.46
CA TYR A 759 -24.85 13.16 22.82
C TYR A 759 -26.21 12.52 22.58
N TYR A 760 -26.27 11.26 22.18
CA TYR A 760 -27.51 10.52 22.02
C TYR A 760 -28.21 10.33 23.36
N ILE A 761 -27.51 9.92 24.41
CA ILE A 761 -28.08 9.78 25.77
C ILE A 761 -28.51 11.15 26.32
N SER A 762 -27.65 12.18 26.19
CA SER A 762 -27.98 13.53 26.68
C SER A 762 -29.14 14.15 25.90
N THR A 763 -29.19 14.01 24.58
CA THR A 763 -30.32 14.48 23.77
C THR A 763 -31.57 13.64 24.01
N THR A 764 -31.47 12.34 24.19
CA THR A 764 -32.60 11.47 24.54
C THR A 764 -33.12 11.78 25.94
N CYS A 765 -32.24 11.99 26.92
CA CYS A 765 -32.61 12.44 28.24
C CYS A 765 -33.25 13.83 28.23
N LEU A 766 -32.69 14.76 27.43
CA LEU A 766 -33.27 16.10 27.26
C LEU A 766 -34.63 16.03 26.60
N VAL A 767 -34.81 15.21 25.56
CA VAL A 767 -36.08 14.97 24.86
C VAL A 767 -37.07 14.29 25.82
N LEU A 768 -36.65 13.29 26.56
CA LEU A 768 -37.49 12.65 27.57
C LEU A 768 -37.87 13.61 28.70
N LEU A 769 -36.92 14.42 29.17
CA LEU A 769 -37.20 15.46 30.18
C LEU A 769 -38.12 16.54 29.63
N THR A 770 -37.92 16.96 28.35
CA THR A 770 -38.84 17.92 27.73
C THR A 770 -40.19 17.32 27.43
N LEU A 771 -40.28 16.01 27.08
CA LEU A 771 -41.56 15.29 26.92
C LEU A 771 -42.24 15.11 28.25
N ILE A 772 -41.53 14.74 29.34
CA ILE A 772 -42.04 14.62 30.69
C ILE A 772 -42.45 15.98 31.22
N ALA A 773 -41.62 17.03 31.02
CA ALA A 773 -41.97 18.39 31.38
C ALA A 773 -43.14 18.92 30.57
N SER A 774 -43.21 18.61 29.27
CA SER A 774 -44.33 18.96 28.39
C SER A 774 -45.60 18.18 28.76
N PHE A 775 -45.47 16.91 29.09
CA PHE A 775 -46.56 16.06 29.57
C PHE A 775 -47.03 16.52 30.97
N ALA A 776 -46.11 16.77 31.90
CA ALA A 776 -46.40 17.34 33.21
C ALA A 776 -46.97 18.75 33.07
N TYR A 777 -46.43 19.59 32.16
CA TYR A 777 -46.95 20.91 31.84
C TYR A 777 -48.35 20.78 31.18
N HIS A 778 -48.57 19.82 30.28
CA HIS A 778 -49.88 19.61 29.65
C HIS A 778 -50.91 19.05 30.64
N PHE A 779 -50.53 18.19 31.56
CA PHE A 779 -51.41 17.65 32.61
C PHE A 779 -51.58 18.60 33.81
N LEU A 780 -50.51 19.26 34.26
CA LEU A 780 -50.53 20.18 35.41
C LEU A 780 -50.83 21.61 34.98
N LYS A 781 -50.63 22.00 33.73
CA LYS A 781 -50.96 23.35 33.24
C LYS A 781 -52.41 23.70 33.49
N TRP A 782 -53.30 22.75 33.32
CA TRP A 782 -54.71 22.96 33.62
C TRP A 782 -55.01 23.06 35.15
N GLN A 783 -54.29 22.27 35.91
CA GLN A 783 -54.43 22.32 37.37
C GLN A 783 -53.73 23.55 37.98
N VAL A 784 -52.54 23.90 37.42
CA VAL A 784 -51.80 25.09 37.88
C VAL A 784 -52.48 26.37 37.33
N ILE A 785 -52.93 26.40 36.10
CA ILE A 785 -53.71 27.50 35.55
C ILE A 785 -55.08 27.58 36.28
N TYR A 786 -55.70 26.44 36.49
CA TYR A 786 -56.91 26.36 37.26
C TYR A 786 -56.68 26.81 38.74
N GLY A 787 -55.62 26.35 39.36
CA GLY A 787 -55.16 26.78 40.67
C GLY A 787 -54.84 28.30 40.73
N TYR A 788 -54.15 28.78 39.71
CA TYR A 788 -53.82 30.20 39.58
C TYR A 788 -55.04 31.08 39.31
N TYR A 789 -55.99 30.64 38.52
CA TYR A 789 -57.25 31.34 38.32
C TYR A 789 -58.21 31.17 39.50
N LEU A 790 -58.20 30.05 40.16
CA LEU A 790 -58.88 29.89 41.47
C LEU A 790 -58.27 30.83 42.52
N PHE A 791 -56.92 30.95 42.53
CA PHE A 791 -56.24 31.86 43.46
C PHE A 791 -56.50 33.31 43.07
N LEU A 792 -56.52 33.67 41.79
CA LEU A 792 -56.92 35.01 41.30
C LEU A 792 -58.42 35.26 41.60
N ALA A 793 -59.29 34.31 41.37
CA ALA A 793 -60.71 34.41 41.68
C ALA A 793 -60.94 34.55 43.20
N PHE A 794 -60.15 33.79 44.00
CA PHE A 794 -60.17 33.89 45.46
C PHE A 794 -59.66 35.29 45.95
N LEU A 795 -58.58 35.79 45.33
CA LEU A 795 -58.09 37.14 45.59
C LEU A 795 -59.06 38.20 45.11
N TYR A 796 -59.78 38.00 44.02
CA TYR A 796 -60.76 38.90 43.49
C TYR A 796 -62.06 38.87 44.32
N ASP A 797 -62.48 37.71 44.74
CA ASP A 797 -63.64 37.52 45.63
C ASP A 797 -63.38 38.07 47.07
N THR A 798 -62.07 37.94 47.50
CA THR A 798 -61.61 38.53 48.76
C THR A 798 -61.57 40.06 48.69
N LYS A 799 -61.25 40.61 47.46
CA LYS A 799 -61.20 42.05 47.23
C LYS A 799 -62.60 42.68 47.03
N GLN A 800 -63.60 41.87 46.50
CA GLN A 800 -64.97 42.27 46.29
C GLN A 800 -65.83 42.18 47.57
N ARG A 801 -65.52 41.25 48.52
CA ARG A 801 -66.23 41.18 49.80
C ARG A 801 -66.18 42.51 50.61
N ASN A 802 -65.25 43.39 50.27
CA ASN A 802 -65.13 44.71 50.90
C ASN A 802 -65.74 45.84 50.11
N LYS A 803 -66.44 45.63 48.98
CA LYS A 803 -67.22 46.62 48.27
C LYS A 803 -68.58 46.05 47.93
N ARG A 804 -69.56 46.33 48.82
CA ARG A 804 -70.98 46.13 48.46
C ARG A 804 -71.34 47.13 47.36
N MET A 805 -71.60 46.61 46.12
CA MET A 805 -72.26 47.31 45.05
C MET A 805 -73.62 46.60 44.68
N PRO A 806 -74.60 47.37 44.28
CA PRO A 806 -75.96 46.83 44.01
C PRO A 806 -76.04 45.96 42.75
N HIS A 807 -77.04 45.04 42.73
CA HIS A 807 -77.37 44.17 41.65
C HIS A 807 -77.68 44.95 40.34
N GLY A 808 -76.87 44.85 39.29
CA GLY A 808 -77.16 45.30 37.90
C GLY A 808 -75.85 45.29 37.06
N CYS A 809 -75.87 44.56 35.94
CA CYS A 809 -74.79 44.70 34.94
C CYS A 809 -74.83 46.17 34.45
N GLN A 810 -73.63 46.75 34.37
CA GLN A 810 -73.44 48.16 33.91
C GLN A 810 -73.82 48.37 32.45
N TYR A 811 -73.58 47.28 31.64
CA TYR A 811 -73.80 47.19 30.23
C TYR A 811 -74.63 45.98 29.84
N ASP A 812 -75.37 46.06 28.74
CA ASP A 812 -76.15 44.92 28.21
C ASP A 812 -75.24 43.96 27.44
N ALA A 813 -74.24 44.47 26.71
CA ALA A 813 -73.29 43.63 26.10
C ALA A 813 -71.89 44.32 25.98
N PHE A 814 -70.83 43.55 26.05
CA PHE A 814 -69.44 43.92 25.70
C PHE A 814 -69.20 43.51 24.22
N ILE A 815 -68.76 44.42 23.39
CA ILE A 815 -68.45 44.16 22.01
C ILE A 815 -66.98 43.98 21.83
N SER A 816 -66.55 42.75 21.48
CA SER A 816 -65.17 42.37 21.14
C SER A 816 -65.01 42.36 19.62
N TYR A 817 -64.11 43.19 19.14
CA TYR A 817 -63.86 43.34 17.70
C TYR A 817 -62.44 43.76 17.40
N ASN A 818 -61.93 43.48 16.15
CA ASN A 818 -60.65 43.96 15.69
C ASN A 818 -60.73 45.38 15.23
N ALA A 819 -59.67 46.21 15.38
CA ALA A 819 -59.64 47.59 14.96
C ALA A 819 -60.05 47.83 13.45
N HIS A 820 -59.80 46.84 12.60
CA HIS A 820 -60.24 46.91 11.21
C HIS A 820 -61.72 46.67 11.01
N ASP A 821 -62.40 46.05 11.96
CA ASP A 821 -63.86 45.81 11.91
C ASP A 821 -64.67 46.96 12.58
N GLU A 822 -63.97 47.93 13.18
CA GLU A 822 -64.51 49.08 13.84
C GLU A 822 -65.51 49.89 12.99
N PRO A 823 -65.25 50.15 11.70
CA PRO A 823 -66.19 50.84 10.88
C PRO A 823 -67.55 50.16 10.74
N TRP A 824 -67.57 48.79 10.74
CA TRP A 824 -68.79 48.02 10.71
C TRP A 824 -69.55 48.16 12.09
N VAL A 825 -68.77 48.01 13.14
CA VAL A 825 -69.32 48.09 14.52
C VAL A 825 -69.92 49.46 14.75
N LEU A 826 -69.28 50.53 14.34
CA LEU A 826 -69.76 51.92 14.56
C LEU A 826 -70.89 52.33 13.61
N ARG A 827 -70.96 51.88 12.33
CA ARG A 827 -71.90 52.29 11.35
C ARG A 827 -73.10 51.40 11.25
N GLU A 828 -72.99 50.13 11.53
CA GLU A 828 -74.05 49.15 11.34
C GLU A 828 -74.57 48.63 12.69
N LEU A 829 -73.64 48.13 13.52
CA LEU A 829 -74.01 47.42 14.76
C LEU A 829 -74.49 48.37 15.86
N LEU A 830 -73.78 49.45 16.09
CA LEU A 830 -74.06 50.35 17.21
C LEU A 830 -75.28 51.21 16.95
N PRO A 831 -75.56 51.81 15.79
CA PRO A 831 -76.81 52.55 15.57
C PRO A 831 -78.04 51.68 15.74
N GLU A 832 -77.94 50.42 15.30
CA GLU A 832 -79.10 49.52 15.43
C GLU A 832 -79.31 49.09 16.87
N LEU A 833 -78.29 48.78 17.64
CA LEU A 833 -78.43 48.32 19.03
C LEU A 833 -78.61 49.48 20.04
N GLU A 834 -77.86 50.56 19.97
CA GLU A 834 -77.95 51.67 20.89
C GLU A 834 -79.03 52.71 20.44
N GLY A 835 -79.06 52.98 19.10
CA GLY A 835 -79.90 54.04 18.51
C GLY A 835 -81.40 53.63 18.41
N GLU A 836 -81.64 52.47 17.76
CA GLU A 836 -83.08 52.06 17.54
C GLU A 836 -83.61 51.20 18.68
N GLN A 837 -82.76 50.44 19.41
CA GLN A 837 -83.21 49.50 20.39
C GLN A 837 -82.88 49.84 21.84
N GLY A 838 -82.07 50.93 22.05
CA GLY A 838 -81.80 51.46 23.38
C GLY A 838 -80.88 50.58 24.29
N TRP A 839 -80.20 49.56 23.77
CA TRP A 839 -79.26 48.73 24.53
C TRP A 839 -78.01 49.49 24.88
N LYS A 840 -77.44 49.27 26.05
CA LYS A 840 -76.24 49.91 26.50
C LYS A 840 -75.05 49.04 26.23
N MET A 841 -74.23 49.39 25.25
CA MET A 841 -73.06 48.60 24.82
C MET A 841 -71.80 49.13 25.45
N CYS A 842 -70.82 48.18 25.75
CA CYS A 842 -69.50 48.47 26.22
C CYS A 842 -68.49 48.25 25.09
N LEU A 843 -67.73 49.31 24.76
CA LEU A 843 -66.73 49.32 23.67
C LEU A 843 -65.34 49.66 24.26
N HIS A 844 -64.33 48.95 23.78
CA HIS A 844 -62.94 49.13 24.28
C HIS A 844 -62.39 50.54 24.11
N HIS A 845 -62.63 51.20 22.99
CA HIS A 845 -62.16 52.56 22.73
C HIS A 845 -62.96 53.71 23.38
N ARG A 846 -64.16 53.43 23.81
CA ARG A 846 -65.04 54.46 24.43
C ARG A 846 -65.14 54.32 25.95
N ASP A 847 -65.28 53.09 26.46
CA ASP A 847 -65.68 52.82 27.82
C ASP A 847 -64.56 52.29 28.74
N PHE A 848 -63.33 51.99 28.17
CA PHE A 848 -62.22 51.59 28.96
C PHE A 848 -61.60 52.76 29.74
N GLN A 849 -61.27 52.51 31.00
CA GLN A 849 -60.69 53.47 31.90
C GLN A 849 -59.24 53.78 31.53
N PRO A 850 -58.85 55.00 31.20
CA PRO A 850 -57.44 55.38 30.91
C PRO A 850 -56.55 55.14 32.15
N GLY A 851 -55.34 54.59 31.98
CA GLY A 851 -54.37 54.29 33.02
C GLY A 851 -54.56 52.97 33.74
N LYS A 852 -55.59 52.21 33.42
CA LYS A 852 -55.79 50.86 33.94
C LYS A 852 -55.21 49.83 32.97
N PRO A 853 -54.59 48.77 33.44
CA PRO A 853 -54.09 47.71 32.56
C PRO A 853 -55.21 47.24 31.59
N ILE A 854 -54.88 47.05 30.32
CA ILE A 854 -55.84 46.63 29.28
C ILE A 854 -56.56 45.34 29.68
N ILE A 855 -55.85 44.38 30.24
CA ILE A 855 -56.46 43.14 30.72
C ILE A 855 -57.50 43.38 31.79
N ASP A 856 -57.27 44.29 32.76
CA ASP A 856 -58.23 44.61 33.79
C ASP A 856 -59.45 45.32 33.23
N ASN A 857 -59.29 46.18 32.25
CA ASN A 857 -60.38 46.81 31.52
C ASN A 857 -61.21 45.79 30.73
N ILE A 858 -60.60 44.84 30.10
CA ILE A 858 -61.31 43.72 29.41
C ILE A 858 -62.09 42.88 30.39
N MET A 859 -61.46 42.55 31.51
CA MET A 859 -62.16 41.79 32.58
C MET A 859 -63.34 42.56 33.08
N ASP A 860 -63.21 43.84 33.43
CA ASP A 860 -64.33 44.69 33.95
C ASP A 860 -65.44 44.85 32.89
N GLY A 861 -65.05 45.04 31.61
CA GLY A 861 -66.01 45.14 30.50
C GLY A 861 -66.83 43.85 30.31
N ILE A 862 -66.14 42.69 30.28
CA ILE A 862 -66.81 41.42 30.09
C ILE A 862 -67.66 41.02 31.34
N TYR A 863 -67.12 41.23 32.54
CA TYR A 863 -67.86 40.89 33.79
C TYR A 863 -68.92 41.94 34.15
N GLY A 864 -68.73 43.18 33.70
CA GLY A 864 -69.71 44.27 33.88
C GLY A 864 -70.86 44.29 32.84
N SER A 865 -70.75 43.37 31.86
CA SER A 865 -71.77 43.22 30.79
C SER A 865 -72.58 41.92 30.98
N ARG A 866 -73.89 42.01 30.60
CA ARG A 866 -74.71 40.82 30.64
C ARG A 866 -74.35 39.76 29.59
N LYS A 867 -74.11 40.22 28.36
CA LYS A 867 -73.69 39.39 27.22
C LYS A 867 -72.30 39.86 26.70
N THR A 868 -71.67 39.03 25.88
CA THR A 868 -70.46 39.44 25.05
C THR A 868 -70.68 39.10 23.60
N ILE A 869 -70.62 40.07 22.74
CA ILE A 869 -70.71 39.89 21.27
C ILE A 869 -69.31 39.91 20.68
N CYS A 870 -68.88 38.79 20.12
CA CYS A 870 -67.61 38.67 19.37
C CYS A 870 -67.90 38.85 17.87
N VAL A 871 -67.38 39.91 17.31
CA VAL A 871 -67.43 40.22 15.87
C VAL A 871 -66.28 39.58 15.18
N ILE A 872 -66.50 38.51 14.45
CA ILE A 872 -65.41 37.58 13.95
C ILE A 872 -65.16 37.81 12.47
N SER A 873 -63.97 38.26 12.17
CA SER A 873 -63.35 38.31 10.86
C SER A 873 -62.05 37.53 10.83
N ARG A 874 -61.41 37.35 9.68
CA ARG A 874 -60.07 36.72 9.61
C ARG A 874 -59.07 37.49 10.44
N ARG A 875 -59.10 38.82 10.38
CA ARG A 875 -58.23 39.70 11.18
C ARG A 875 -58.54 39.66 12.68
N TYR A 876 -59.78 39.44 13.06
CA TYR A 876 -60.12 39.16 14.43
C TYR A 876 -59.45 37.93 14.99
N LEU A 877 -59.35 36.83 14.17
CA LEU A 877 -58.68 35.58 14.57
C LEU A 877 -57.20 35.73 14.69
N GLU A 878 -56.53 36.59 13.93
CA GLU A 878 -55.10 36.88 13.96
C GLU A 878 -54.69 37.76 15.14
N SER A 879 -55.62 38.43 15.80
CA SER A 879 -55.36 39.33 16.89
C SER A 879 -55.19 38.60 18.23
N GLU A 880 -54.05 38.78 18.88
CA GLU A 880 -53.80 38.21 20.23
C GLU A 880 -54.75 38.75 21.28
N TRP A 881 -55.13 40.01 21.20
CA TRP A 881 -56.10 40.67 22.16
C TRP A 881 -57.52 40.15 21.98
N CYS A 882 -58.02 40.04 20.77
CA CYS A 882 -59.33 39.48 20.48
C CYS A 882 -59.37 37.98 20.88
N SER A 883 -58.23 37.27 20.73
CA SER A 883 -58.10 35.87 21.22
C SER A 883 -58.22 35.76 22.74
N ARG A 884 -57.70 36.75 23.50
CA ARG A 884 -57.87 36.81 24.95
C ARG A 884 -59.31 37.17 25.40
N GLU A 885 -59.94 38.14 24.76
CA GLU A 885 -61.34 38.53 25.05
C GLU A 885 -62.30 37.36 24.84
N ILE A 886 -62.16 36.62 23.71
CA ILE A 886 -62.98 35.43 23.47
C ILE A 886 -62.67 34.27 24.48
N GLN A 887 -61.37 34.17 24.91
CA GLN A 887 -61.05 33.20 25.96
C GLN A 887 -61.74 33.50 27.29
N VAL A 888 -61.75 34.77 27.73
CA VAL A 888 -62.40 35.20 28.94
C VAL A 888 -63.88 35.01 28.85
N ALA A 889 -64.54 35.43 27.74
CA ALA A 889 -65.95 35.22 27.53
C ALA A 889 -66.37 33.74 27.44
N SER A 890 -65.47 32.90 26.84
CA SER A 890 -65.71 31.43 26.78
C SER A 890 -65.58 30.78 28.15
N PHE A 891 -64.70 31.32 29.03
CA PHE A 891 -64.60 30.85 30.41
C PHE A 891 -65.92 31.06 31.17
N ARG A 892 -66.57 32.25 31.10
CA ARG A 892 -67.89 32.48 31.69
C ARG A 892 -68.95 31.51 31.13
N LEU A 893 -68.88 31.17 29.85
CA LEU A 893 -69.80 30.23 29.21
C LEU A 893 -69.65 28.81 29.68
N PHE A 894 -68.38 28.29 29.72
CA PHE A 894 -68.14 26.86 30.00
C PHE A 894 -67.93 26.55 31.44
N ASP A 895 -67.28 27.44 32.22
CA ASP A 895 -66.92 27.18 33.61
C ASP A 895 -67.93 27.78 34.59
N GLU A 896 -68.54 28.94 34.27
CA GLU A 896 -69.61 29.52 35.05
C GLU A 896 -71.02 29.08 34.61
N GLN A 897 -71.12 28.33 33.53
CA GLN A 897 -72.37 27.82 32.92
C GLN A 897 -73.39 28.92 32.61
N LYS A 898 -72.93 30.14 32.31
CA LYS A 898 -73.78 31.26 31.94
C LYS A 898 -73.79 31.44 30.41
N ASP A 899 -75.03 31.62 29.84
CA ASP A 899 -75.19 31.85 28.40
C ASP A 899 -74.89 33.30 28.04
N VAL A 900 -73.61 33.68 28.00
CA VAL A 900 -73.13 35.04 27.92
C VAL A 900 -72.49 35.42 26.57
N LEU A 901 -72.33 34.47 25.61
CA LEU A 901 -71.52 34.66 24.45
C LEU A 901 -72.33 34.58 23.15
N ILE A 902 -72.25 35.58 22.32
CA ILE A 902 -72.84 35.70 20.97
C ILE A 902 -71.75 35.84 19.94
N LEU A 903 -71.67 34.97 18.91
CA LEU A 903 -70.70 35.02 17.81
C LEU A 903 -71.35 35.63 16.54
N VAL A 904 -70.73 36.63 16.04
CA VAL A 904 -71.16 37.30 14.78
C VAL A 904 -70.07 37.23 13.76
N PHE A 905 -70.27 36.50 12.66
CA PHE A 905 -69.31 36.37 11.57
C PHE A 905 -69.59 37.40 10.49
N LEU A 906 -68.59 38.25 10.18
CA LEU A 906 -68.66 39.25 9.13
C LEU A 906 -68.37 38.64 7.75
N GLU A 907 -67.66 37.51 7.71
CA GLU A 907 -67.31 36.87 6.48
C GLU A 907 -67.30 35.33 6.67
N GLU A 908 -67.37 34.53 5.59
CA GLU A 908 -67.24 33.08 5.66
C GLU A 908 -65.82 32.67 5.95
N ILE A 909 -65.63 32.00 7.08
CA ILE A 909 -64.33 31.52 7.49
C ILE A 909 -64.28 29.98 7.31
N PRO A 910 -63.40 29.45 6.38
CA PRO A 910 -63.34 28.02 6.10
C PRO A 910 -62.85 27.26 7.34
N PRO A 911 -63.35 26.01 7.60
CA PRO A 911 -63.03 25.23 8.78
C PRO A 911 -61.53 25.01 9.03
N HIS A 912 -60.69 25.01 8.00
CA HIS A 912 -59.22 24.83 8.15
C HIS A 912 -58.56 26.07 8.77
N GLN A 913 -59.08 27.26 8.57
CA GLN A 913 -58.57 28.47 9.21
C GLN A 913 -58.95 28.59 10.66
N LEU A 914 -60.01 27.92 11.11
CA LEU A 914 -60.37 27.73 12.55
C LEU A 914 -59.55 26.60 13.22
N SER A 915 -58.73 25.87 12.46
CA SER A 915 -57.93 24.72 12.95
C SER A 915 -57.03 25.05 14.13
N PRO A 916 -56.33 26.17 14.22
CA PRO A 916 -55.46 26.52 15.36
C PRO A 916 -56.28 26.81 16.67
N TYR A 917 -57.55 27.16 16.52
CA TYR A 917 -58.39 27.63 17.63
C TYR A 917 -59.35 26.53 18.14
N HIS A 918 -58.80 25.57 18.89
CA HIS A 918 -59.58 24.41 19.35
C HIS A 918 -60.90 24.76 20.14
N ARG A 919 -60.83 25.79 20.96
CA ARG A 919 -62.05 26.24 21.72
C ARG A 919 -63.08 26.88 20.82
N MET A 920 -62.67 27.70 19.86
CA MET A 920 -63.54 28.31 18.89
C MET A 920 -64.26 27.23 18.04
N ARG A 921 -63.57 26.20 17.57
CA ARG A 921 -64.20 25.04 16.85
C ARG A 921 -65.26 24.34 17.70
N LYS A 922 -65.00 24.23 19.02
CA LYS A 922 -65.96 23.61 19.95
C LYS A 922 -67.19 24.48 20.18
N LEU A 923 -66.99 25.81 20.19
CA LEU A 923 -68.11 26.81 20.30
C LEU A 923 -68.93 26.79 19.03
N VAL A 924 -68.33 26.88 17.84
CA VAL A 924 -69.07 26.90 16.57
C VAL A 924 -69.81 25.60 16.29
N LYS A 925 -69.27 24.43 16.77
CA LYS A 925 -69.98 23.16 16.67
C LYS A 925 -71.17 22.98 17.65
N ARG A 926 -71.18 23.71 18.75
CA ARG A 926 -72.18 23.50 19.83
C ARG A 926 -73.16 24.63 19.98
N ARG A 927 -72.93 25.79 19.34
CA ARG A 927 -73.83 26.99 19.52
C ARG A 927 -74.13 27.60 18.16
N THR A 928 -75.29 28.16 18.03
CA THR A 928 -75.73 28.98 16.88
C THR A 928 -74.89 30.26 16.82
N TYR A 929 -74.41 30.54 15.67
CA TYR A 929 -73.67 31.76 15.35
C TYR A 929 -74.49 32.60 14.30
N LEU A 930 -74.30 33.88 14.32
CA LEU A 930 -74.94 34.77 13.36
C LEU A 930 -73.96 35.15 12.28
N SER A 931 -74.36 35.04 11.02
CA SER A 931 -73.54 35.51 9.88
C SER A 931 -74.20 36.80 9.32
N TRP A 932 -73.29 37.79 9.11
CA TRP A 932 -73.69 39.01 8.42
C TRP A 932 -74.07 38.69 6.96
N PRO A 933 -75.27 39.17 6.51
CA PRO A 933 -75.81 38.87 5.21
C PRO A 933 -74.97 39.49 4.13
N ARG A 934 -74.84 38.81 2.93
CA ARG A 934 -74.14 39.32 1.74
C ARG A 934 -74.88 40.52 1.20
N ALA A 935 -74.22 41.43 0.48
CA ALA A 935 -74.77 42.62 -0.15
C ALA A 935 -75.96 42.26 -1.04
N GLY A 936 -77.19 42.70 -0.73
CA GLY A 936 -78.42 42.40 -1.42
C GLY A 936 -79.40 41.50 -0.69
N GLU A 937 -79.11 40.93 0.45
CA GLU A 937 -79.97 40.13 1.32
C GLU A 937 -80.63 41.06 2.39
N HIS A 938 -81.81 40.70 2.85
CA HIS A 938 -82.57 41.48 3.89
C HIS A 938 -81.81 41.37 5.26
N THR A 939 -81.27 42.49 5.71
CA THR A 939 -80.58 42.56 7.02
C THR A 939 -81.47 42.44 8.20
N GLY A 940 -82.80 42.61 8.05
CA GLY A 940 -83.82 42.59 9.12
C GLY A 940 -83.87 41.28 9.90
N VAL A 941 -83.61 40.10 9.24
CA VAL A 941 -83.63 38.79 9.93
C VAL A 941 -82.42 38.67 10.84
N PHE A 942 -81.28 39.19 10.39
CA PHE A 942 -80.03 39.17 11.21
C PHE A 942 -80.21 40.04 12.45
N TRP A 943 -80.79 41.24 12.33
CA TRP A 943 -81.02 42.10 13.48
C TRP A 943 -82.04 41.49 14.45
N GLN A 944 -83.08 40.90 13.94
CA GLN A 944 -84.11 40.21 14.77
C GLN A 944 -83.47 39.01 15.54
N GLN A 945 -82.64 38.21 14.93
CA GLN A 945 -81.96 37.13 15.59
C GLN A 945 -80.92 37.60 16.62
N LEU A 946 -80.16 38.67 16.37
CA LEU A 946 -79.22 39.27 17.29
C LEU A 946 -79.97 39.85 18.50
N ARG A 947 -81.17 40.48 18.31
CA ARG A 947 -82.08 40.98 19.36
C ARG A 947 -82.51 39.80 20.24
N LEU A 948 -83.05 38.75 19.69
CA LEU A 948 -83.50 37.56 20.44
C LEU A 948 -82.36 36.98 21.24
N ALA A 949 -81.15 36.93 20.72
CA ALA A 949 -79.92 36.41 21.42
C ALA A 949 -79.56 37.37 22.57
N LEU A 950 -79.82 38.66 22.48
CA LEU A 950 -79.59 39.63 23.56
C LEU A 950 -80.70 39.59 24.63
N GLU A 951 -81.92 39.26 24.29
CA GLU A 951 -83.06 39.21 25.19
C GLU A 951 -83.13 37.94 26.07
N THR A 952 -82.54 36.88 25.68
CA THR A 952 -82.47 35.62 26.44
C THR A 952 -81.93 35.87 27.82
N LYS A 953 -82.79 35.61 28.90
CA LYS A 953 -82.42 35.69 30.31
C LYS A 953 -81.45 34.49 30.70
N ASP A 954 -80.58 34.70 31.67
CA ASP A 954 -79.69 33.71 32.28
C ASP A 954 -80.49 32.55 32.86
N SER A 955 -80.68 31.48 32.08
CA SER A 955 -81.18 30.20 32.55
C SER A 955 -80.01 29.16 32.42
N PRO A 956 -79.83 28.21 33.33
CA PRO A 956 -78.92 27.12 33.19
C PRO A 956 -79.25 26.34 31.93
N ALA A 957 -78.24 25.88 31.21
CA ALA A 957 -78.39 25.21 29.92
C ALA A 957 -79.19 23.93 30.01
N GLU A 958 -80.47 23.99 29.93
CA GLU A 958 -81.36 22.91 29.51
C GLU A 958 -81.65 23.09 28.01
N GLU A 959 -81.60 21.98 27.29
CA GLU A 959 -81.86 21.88 25.84
C GLU A 959 -83.15 22.53 25.44
N ASN A 960 -83.10 23.62 24.64
CA ASN A 960 -84.26 24.12 23.91
C ASN A 960 -84.29 23.43 22.53
N PRO A 961 -85.40 22.66 22.22
CA PRO A 961 -85.53 22.01 20.95
C PRO A 961 -86.28 22.96 19.96
N ILE A 962 -85.67 23.93 19.42
CA ILE A 962 -86.19 24.64 18.25
C ILE A 962 -85.02 24.92 17.32
N LEU A 963 -84.96 24.12 16.27
CA LEU A 963 -84.35 24.27 14.98
C LEU A 963 -83.56 23.01 14.53
N SER A 964 -84.37 21.90 14.49
CA SER A 964 -84.03 20.85 13.51
C SER A 964 -84.66 21.25 12.20
N GLY A 965 -83.81 21.56 11.27
CA GLY A 965 -84.33 21.87 9.92
C GLY A 965 -83.43 22.89 9.20
N VAL A 966 -82.34 22.48 8.69
CA VAL A 966 -81.97 22.59 7.29
C VAL A 966 -80.63 21.75 7.16
N GLU A 967 -80.80 20.60 6.54
CA GLU A 967 -79.75 19.80 5.99
C GLU A 967 -79.06 20.51 4.82
N ALA A 968 -77.79 20.19 4.65
CA ALA A 968 -77.07 20.19 3.39
C ALA A 968 -76.56 21.54 2.83
N LEU A 969 -75.31 21.87 2.96
CA LEU A 969 -74.33 21.74 1.85
C LEU A 969 -72.96 22.04 2.41
#